data_cd3530371eff19f702d787bc71cfbe62
#
_entry.id   cd3530371eff19f702d787bc71cfbe62
#
_cell.length_a   1.000
_cell.length_b   1.000
_cell.length_c   1.000
_cell.angle_alpha   90.00
_cell.angle_beta   90.00
_cell.angle_gamma   90.00
#
_symmetry.space_group_name_H-M   'P 1'
#
loop_
_entity.id
_entity.type
_entity.pdbx_description
1 polymer ?
#
loop_
_entity_poly.entity_id
_entity_poly.type
_entity_poly.pdbx_seq_one_letter_code
_entity_poly.pdbx_strand_id
1 'polypeptide(L)'
;MINLRFIFLFLFLFLISCQNNDNLFELKDNSKLGISFSNNLGFDNDFNVYKYRNFYNGGGVALGDINNDGLIDLYLTSNQNKNKLYLNKGNFTFEDITDSANVGGTKAWSTGVTMVDINSDGLLDIYVCNSGDIKGDNKQNELFVNNGDLTFTESASNYNLDDKGYSTHASFFDYDKDGDLDVYILNNSYQAIGSFNLTKNERPKRDLLGGDKLMENVDGVFKDVSEKSNIFGSVIGFGLGVTVGDTNGDGWEDIFVSNDFFERDYLYINNKDGTFTEDLTNQMKSISGASMGADLADIDNDGFNDIFVTEMLPSKYERLKSVTTFEDWNKYQYVVKNGYYHQFTRNVLHLNNGNQTFSEIGRFAGVEASDWSWGALFFDMENDGYKDLFIANGIYKDLTDQDYLQYISNDEVVKSIVMNNEVDYKRLIEIIPSEKVPNHAYKNLNGINFSSYTNSGLDLPSFSNGSAYGDLDNDGDLDLIVNNVNMPLFVFENKNKSTNNYIKLELKGLYNNVNAIGTKIIVKTKNGIQIQEVQPARGFQSTVDIRPNFGLGDATNVDIEVIWPYGKKTFLKNVKANQIISLDEKDGIEFSDDLTNNKATKPLFQKNKIKPNIVHKESNFVDFNRERLIYHMCSSEGPKITKGDINGDNEEDILISSSKGNTTQILIKDGSDYYIDKKNKKLFNDLRDVENSEILPFDADNDGDLDLYYSSGSVEHSRYSQTLYDRLLLNNGKGEFIDSNQSLPDINSKISTGAVISGDIDNDGDLDLFVGERVKIGSYGSPGSGFILVNDGNGNFTNQTKKIAPNLINIGMITDASFEDIDTDGNLDLIVVGEYMGINIFKNEGSRFNPIQNKILDEKGWWNEIHITDLNNDGKNDLIVGNHGLNSRFNASKSRPLKLYFNDFDKNGFGEG
;
A
#
# COMPACT_ATOMS: atom_id res chain seq x y z
N MET A 1 -3.44 57.30 43.64
CA MET A 1 -3.84 55.87 43.43
C MET A 1 -3.85 55.63 41.91
N ILE A 2 -2.70 55.42 41.36
CA ILE A 2 -2.52 55.12 39.93
C ILE A 2 -2.75 53.61 39.81
N ASN A 3 -3.65 53.28 38.89
CA ASN A 3 -4.32 52.01 38.72
C ASN A 3 -3.41 50.79 38.67
N LEU A 4 -3.43 49.98 39.71
CA LEU A 4 -2.89 48.60 39.76
C LEU A 4 -3.44 47.68 38.67
N ARG A 5 -4.57 48.03 38.06
CA ARG A 5 -5.18 47.30 36.94
C ARG A 5 -4.42 47.40 35.60
N PHE A 6 -3.70 48.47 35.36
CA PHE A 6 -2.88 48.64 34.16
C PHE A 6 -1.56 47.88 34.24
N ILE A 7 -0.98 47.67 35.43
CA ILE A 7 0.24 46.90 35.63
C ILE A 7 -0.05 45.39 35.44
N PHE A 8 -1.21 44.89 35.88
CA PHE A 8 -1.59 43.50 35.64
C PHE A 8 -1.94 43.22 34.15
N LEU A 9 -2.48 44.18 33.41
CA LEU A 9 -2.73 44.02 31.97
C LEU A 9 -1.42 44.03 31.16
N PHE A 10 -0.41 44.78 31.56
CA PHE A 10 0.90 44.79 30.92
C PHE A 10 1.72 43.52 31.27
N LEU A 11 1.59 42.98 32.48
CA LEU A 11 2.19 41.71 32.86
C LEU A 11 1.50 40.51 32.18
N PHE A 12 0.21 40.60 31.92
CA PHE A 12 -0.52 39.54 31.16
C PHE A 12 -0.19 39.57 29.67
N LEU A 13 0.13 40.73 29.09
CA LEU A 13 0.59 40.84 27.71
C LEU A 13 2.04 40.35 27.49
N PHE A 14 2.89 40.33 28.54
CA PHE A 14 4.23 39.77 28.48
C PHE A 14 4.26 38.25 28.74
N LEU A 15 3.18 37.61 29.19
CA LEU A 15 3.07 36.17 29.38
C LEU A 15 2.46 35.45 28.15
N ILE A 16 2.10 36.18 27.10
CA ILE A 16 1.58 35.60 25.85
C ILE A 16 2.71 35.47 24.76
N SER A 17 3.92 35.78 25.10
CA SER A 17 5.04 35.67 24.15
C SER A 17 6.13 34.80 24.71
N CYS A 18 5.98 33.53 24.51
CA CYS A 18 6.93 32.46 24.28
C CYS A 18 6.22 31.13 24.47
N GLN A 19 5.34 30.74 23.55
CA GLN A 19 5.34 29.34 23.20
C GLN A 19 6.65 29.16 22.43
N ASN A 20 7.66 28.65 23.08
CA ASN A 20 8.72 27.93 22.40
C ASN A 20 7.99 26.76 21.74
N ASN A 21 7.70 26.88 20.46
CA ASN A 21 7.39 25.69 19.65
C ASN A 21 8.71 24.92 19.59
N ASP A 22 8.85 23.91 20.41
CA ASP A 22 9.96 22.97 20.35
C ASP A 22 9.72 22.00 19.16
N ASN A 23 9.59 22.57 17.95
CA ASN A 23 9.52 21.79 16.72
C ASN A 23 10.91 21.21 16.41
N LEU A 24 10.90 20.01 15.81
CA LEU A 24 12.12 19.36 15.36
C LEU A 24 12.76 20.15 14.20
N PHE A 25 11.96 20.62 13.25
CA PHE A 25 12.39 21.42 12.10
C PHE A 25 11.97 22.90 12.23
N GLU A 26 12.88 23.79 11.87
CA GLU A 26 12.65 25.23 11.79
C GLU A 26 12.68 25.72 10.34
N LEU A 27 11.56 26.30 9.86
CA LEU A 27 11.57 26.96 8.55
C LEU A 27 12.45 28.22 8.59
N LYS A 28 13.46 28.24 7.74
CA LYS A 28 14.39 29.37 7.63
C LYS A 28 13.82 30.48 6.77
N ASP A 29 14.25 31.70 7.04
CA ASP A 29 13.92 32.88 6.23
C ASP A 29 14.85 32.94 5.01
N ASN A 30 14.36 32.63 3.83
CA ASN A 30 15.13 32.57 2.58
C ASN A 30 15.93 33.87 2.31
N SER A 31 15.40 35.03 2.70
CA SER A 31 16.10 36.30 2.51
C SER A 31 17.39 36.41 3.32
N LYS A 32 17.47 35.73 4.47
CA LYS A 32 18.66 35.64 5.30
C LYS A 32 19.64 34.58 4.80
N LEU A 33 19.11 33.56 4.10
CA LEU A 33 19.94 32.52 3.52
C LEU A 33 20.61 32.92 2.20
N GLY A 34 20.16 34.03 1.56
CA GLY A 34 20.60 34.39 0.22
C GLY A 34 19.82 33.69 -0.89
N ILE A 35 18.68 33.01 -0.56
CA ILE A 35 17.86 32.29 -1.53
C ILE A 35 16.69 33.16 -1.97
N SER A 36 16.49 33.24 -3.29
CA SER A 36 15.38 34.02 -3.89
C SER A 36 14.53 33.20 -4.87
N PHE A 37 14.45 31.89 -4.66
CA PHE A 37 13.77 30.97 -5.56
C PHE A 37 12.26 30.86 -5.27
N SER A 38 11.47 30.83 -6.37
CA SER A 38 10.07 30.44 -6.37
C SER A 38 9.72 29.88 -7.75
N ASN A 39 9.13 28.67 -7.78
CA ASN A 39 8.65 28.09 -9.04
C ASN A 39 7.28 28.68 -9.42
N ASN A 40 7.31 29.84 -10.06
CA ASN A 40 6.11 30.59 -10.42
C ASN A 40 5.52 30.13 -11.76
N LEU A 41 4.27 29.73 -11.76
CA LEU A 41 3.51 29.30 -12.94
C LEU A 41 2.43 30.31 -13.31
N GLY A 42 2.46 30.74 -14.57
CA GLY A 42 1.39 31.50 -15.22
C GLY A 42 0.76 30.67 -16.33
N PHE A 43 -0.53 30.78 -16.52
CA PHE A 43 -1.29 30.08 -17.56
C PHE A 43 -2.01 31.07 -18.48
N ASP A 44 -2.19 30.63 -19.74
CA ASP A 44 -2.96 31.34 -20.75
C ASP A 44 -3.82 30.35 -21.58
N ASN A 45 -4.46 30.84 -22.64
CA ASN A 45 -5.29 30.00 -23.50
C ASN A 45 -4.47 29.01 -24.32
N ASP A 46 -3.18 29.26 -24.54
CA ASP A 46 -2.31 28.42 -25.37
C ASP A 46 -1.59 27.35 -24.58
N PHE A 47 -1.20 27.65 -23.33
CA PHE A 47 -0.48 26.73 -22.47
C PHE A 47 -1.05 26.73 -21.04
N ASN A 48 -1.63 25.60 -20.66
CA ASN A 48 -2.36 25.44 -19.38
C ASN A 48 -2.59 23.94 -19.07
N VAL A 49 -3.19 23.66 -17.90
CA VAL A 49 -3.42 22.30 -17.40
C VAL A 49 -4.34 21.44 -18.29
N TYR A 50 -5.22 22.03 -19.08
CA TYR A 50 -6.06 21.25 -20.02
C TYR A 50 -5.32 20.83 -21.29
N LYS A 51 -4.25 21.53 -21.63
CA LYS A 51 -3.40 21.22 -22.80
C LYS A 51 -2.17 20.42 -22.42
N TYR A 52 -1.65 20.64 -21.22
CA TYR A 52 -0.52 19.93 -20.65
C TYR A 52 -0.84 19.49 -19.19
N ARG A 53 -1.02 18.20 -18.98
CA ARG A 53 -1.53 17.65 -17.72
C ARG A 53 -0.61 17.87 -16.54
N ASN A 54 0.71 17.76 -16.78
CA ASN A 54 1.73 17.92 -15.75
C ASN A 54 1.97 19.39 -15.38
N PHE A 55 1.05 20.29 -15.74
CA PHE A 55 1.21 21.73 -15.55
C PHE A 55 1.44 22.14 -14.09
N TYR A 56 0.91 21.41 -13.13
CA TYR A 56 1.04 21.69 -11.71
C TYR A 56 1.87 20.65 -10.94
N ASN A 57 2.58 19.75 -11.64
CA ASN A 57 3.42 18.75 -11.00
C ASN A 57 4.67 19.36 -10.30
N GLY A 58 5.02 20.59 -10.62
CA GLY A 58 6.13 21.28 -9.98
C GLY A 58 7.48 20.88 -10.52
N GLY A 59 8.51 21.06 -9.73
CA GLY A 59 9.90 20.78 -10.07
C GLY A 59 10.65 20.08 -8.95
N GLY A 60 11.83 19.55 -9.29
CA GLY A 60 12.69 18.81 -8.39
C GLY A 60 13.65 19.68 -7.58
N VAL A 61 14.35 19.03 -6.67
CA VAL A 61 15.45 19.53 -5.84
C VAL A 61 16.61 18.55 -5.98
N ALA A 62 17.83 19.04 -6.19
CA ALA A 62 19.03 18.21 -6.12
C ALA A 62 20.04 18.80 -5.12
N LEU A 63 20.56 17.93 -4.28
CA LEU A 63 21.57 18.23 -3.27
C LEU A 63 22.87 17.50 -3.60
N GLY A 64 24.01 18.21 -3.57
CA GLY A 64 25.31 17.62 -3.79
C GLY A 64 26.43 18.65 -3.66
N ASP A 65 27.62 18.18 -3.36
CA ASP A 65 28.84 19.01 -3.24
C ASP A 65 29.52 19.12 -4.63
N ILE A 66 29.25 20.23 -5.37
CA ILE A 66 29.71 20.40 -6.76
C ILE A 66 31.16 20.83 -6.86
N ASN A 67 31.77 21.25 -5.77
CA ASN A 67 33.13 21.79 -5.77
C ASN A 67 34.07 21.05 -4.81
N ASN A 68 33.61 19.96 -4.19
CA ASN A 68 34.34 19.12 -3.25
C ASN A 68 34.88 19.89 -2.03
N ASP A 69 34.13 20.89 -1.54
CA ASP A 69 34.50 21.65 -0.32
C ASP A 69 33.87 21.08 0.96
N GLY A 70 33.08 20.02 0.85
CA GLY A 70 32.43 19.33 1.95
C GLY A 70 31.07 19.92 2.34
N LEU A 71 30.59 20.97 1.67
CA LEU A 71 29.30 21.60 1.87
C LEU A 71 28.34 21.18 0.76
N ILE A 72 27.09 20.93 1.11
CA ILE A 72 26.07 20.54 0.14
C ILE A 72 25.54 21.78 -0.59
N ASP A 73 25.66 21.80 -1.89
CA ASP A 73 25.08 22.80 -2.79
C ASP A 73 23.65 22.40 -3.21
N LEU A 74 22.90 23.35 -3.74
CA LEU A 74 21.49 23.20 -4.03
C LEU A 74 21.16 23.58 -5.46
N TYR A 75 20.62 22.63 -6.25
CA TYR A 75 20.05 22.92 -7.55
C TYR A 75 18.52 22.72 -7.55
N LEU A 76 17.81 23.69 -8.14
CA LEU A 76 16.34 23.75 -8.16
C LEU A 76 15.85 23.89 -9.60
N THR A 77 14.96 22.98 -9.99
CA THR A 77 14.28 23.12 -11.28
C THR A 77 13.05 23.99 -11.18
N SER A 78 12.80 24.76 -12.23
CA SER A 78 11.64 25.62 -12.38
C SER A 78 10.97 25.41 -13.73
N ASN A 79 9.64 25.29 -13.71
CA ASN A 79 8.90 24.90 -14.90
C ASN A 79 8.87 26.01 -15.99
N GLN A 80 8.69 27.27 -15.61
CA GLN A 80 8.58 28.39 -16.56
C GLN A 80 9.69 29.42 -16.44
N ASN A 81 10.51 29.37 -15.37
CA ASN A 81 11.61 30.27 -15.14
C ASN A 81 12.94 29.51 -15.31
N LYS A 82 14.07 30.22 -15.22
CA LYS A 82 15.38 29.57 -15.14
C LYS A 82 15.49 28.71 -13.90
N ASN A 83 16.14 27.57 -14.04
CA ASN A 83 16.62 26.78 -12.92
C ASN A 83 17.63 27.59 -12.09
N LYS A 84 17.88 27.17 -10.85
CA LYS A 84 18.80 27.90 -9.97
C LYS A 84 19.81 26.97 -9.33
N LEU A 85 21.07 27.42 -9.29
CA LEU A 85 22.17 26.80 -8.57
C LEU A 85 22.66 27.73 -7.47
N TYR A 86 22.60 27.24 -6.24
CA TYR A 86 23.06 27.94 -5.04
C TYR A 86 24.25 27.24 -4.44
N LEU A 87 25.39 27.97 -4.36
CA LEU A 87 26.60 27.51 -3.71
C LEU A 87 26.47 27.70 -2.20
N ASN A 88 26.68 26.67 -1.41
CA ASN A 88 26.66 26.72 0.05
C ASN A 88 27.98 27.35 0.58
N LYS A 89 27.84 28.35 1.40
CA LYS A 89 28.98 29.08 2.04
C LYS A 89 29.14 28.71 3.51
N GLY A 90 28.42 27.70 3.98
CA GLY A 90 28.35 27.31 5.37
C GLY A 90 27.38 28.17 6.21
N ASN A 91 26.99 27.64 7.38
CA ASN A 91 26.06 28.28 8.31
C ASN A 91 24.76 28.76 7.66
N PHE A 92 24.14 27.92 6.82
CA PHE A 92 22.94 28.22 6.05
C PHE A 92 23.03 29.53 5.26
N THR A 93 24.16 29.79 4.60
CA THR A 93 24.35 30.96 3.73
C THR A 93 24.62 30.45 2.31
N PHE A 94 23.85 30.91 1.34
CA PHE A 94 23.92 30.47 -0.05
C PHE A 94 24.16 31.63 -1.01
N GLU A 95 24.92 31.38 -2.07
CA GLU A 95 25.20 32.32 -3.14
C GLU A 95 24.60 31.83 -4.46
N ASP A 96 23.74 32.64 -5.08
CA ASP A 96 23.19 32.30 -6.41
C ASP A 96 24.30 32.47 -7.49
N ILE A 97 24.81 31.33 -7.97
CA ILE A 97 25.86 31.30 -9.00
C ILE A 97 25.30 30.88 -10.38
N THR A 98 23.98 30.79 -10.54
CA THR A 98 23.32 30.27 -11.73
C THR A 98 23.83 30.85 -13.05
N ASP A 99 23.89 32.17 -13.14
CA ASP A 99 24.30 32.82 -14.39
C ASP A 99 25.82 32.74 -14.61
N SER A 100 26.64 32.78 -13.57
CA SER A 100 28.08 32.60 -13.68
C SER A 100 28.47 31.15 -13.99
N ALA A 101 27.72 30.18 -13.44
CA ALA A 101 27.92 28.77 -13.71
C ALA A 101 27.33 28.32 -15.07
N ASN A 102 26.47 29.11 -15.70
CA ASN A 102 25.79 28.84 -16.96
C ASN A 102 24.86 27.59 -16.93
N VAL A 103 24.11 27.42 -15.83
CA VAL A 103 23.26 26.22 -15.57
C VAL A 103 21.77 26.54 -15.44
N GLY A 104 21.33 27.71 -15.87
CA GLY A 104 19.93 28.13 -15.72
C GLY A 104 18.93 27.42 -16.61
N GLY A 105 19.41 26.55 -17.52
CA GLY A 105 18.56 25.85 -18.50
C GLY A 105 18.10 26.72 -19.65
N THR A 106 17.76 26.11 -20.78
CA THR A 106 17.32 26.81 -22.00
C THR A 106 16.01 26.27 -22.54
N LYS A 107 15.48 25.23 -21.89
CA LYS A 107 14.32 24.50 -22.37
C LYS A 107 13.00 25.09 -21.85
N ALA A 108 11.89 24.57 -22.37
CA ALA A 108 10.60 25.18 -22.13
C ALA A 108 10.02 24.82 -20.75
N TRP A 109 10.42 23.70 -20.15
CA TRP A 109 9.78 23.17 -18.96
C TRP A 109 10.67 22.14 -18.25
N SER A 110 11.45 22.55 -17.27
CA SER A 110 12.28 21.63 -16.48
C SER A 110 11.43 20.91 -15.43
N THR A 111 11.71 19.63 -15.20
CA THR A 111 11.00 18.73 -14.28
C THR A 111 11.95 18.16 -13.24
N GLY A 112 12.40 16.91 -13.39
CA GLY A 112 13.33 16.26 -12.48
C GLY A 112 14.78 16.68 -12.68
N VAL A 113 15.58 16.48 -11.66
CA VAL A 113 17.02 16.74 -11.70
C VAL A 113 17.80 15.67 -10.95
N THR A 114 18.92 15.24 -11.53
CA THR A 114 19.87 14.32 -10.90
C THR A 114 21.26 14.89 -10.92
N MET A 115 21.95 14.88 -9.76
CA MET A 115 23.36 15.15 -9.64
C MET A 115 24.14 13.83 -9.69
N VAL A 116 25.08 13.71 -10.61
CA VAL A 116 25.86 12.50 -10.87
C VAL A 116 27.19 12.86 -11.51
N ASP A 117 28.23 12.12 -11.21
CA ASP A 117 29.53 12.23 -11.93
C ASP A 117 29.46 11.35 -13.19
N ILE A 118 29.16 11.95 -14.34
CA ILE A 118 28.90 11.22 -15.58
C ILE A 118 30.18 10.86 -16.36
N ASN A 119 31.24 11.61 -16.12
CA ASN A 119 32.51 11.48 -16.83
C ASN A 119 33.63 10.90 -15.96
N SER A 120 33.34 10.57 -14.70
CA SER A 120 34.24 9.97 -13.73
C SER A 120 35.44 10.82 -13.36
N ASP A 121 35.30 12.16 -13.41
CA ASP A 121 36.35 13.10 -13.03
C ASP A 121 36.35 13.48 -11.54
N GLY A 122 35.38 12.98 -10.78
CA GLY A 122 35.23 13.22 -9.34
C GLY A 122 34.47 14.50 -9.01
N LEU A 123 33.81 15.12 -9.98
CA LEU A 123 32.95 16.28 -9.82
C LEU A 123 31.51 15.91 -10.18
N LEU A 124 30.55 16.44 -9.44
CA LEU A 124 29.15 16.20 -9.76
C LEU A 124 28.71 17.06 -10.95
N ASP A 125 28.14 16.39 -11.95
CA ASP A 125 27.43 17.00 -13.08
C ASP A 125 25.94 17.11 -12.76
N ILE A 126 25.19 17.84 -13.60
CA ILE A 126 23.76 18.08 -13.37
C ILE A 126 22.98 17.65 -14.60
N TYR A 127 22.17 16.60 -14.46
CA TYR A 127 21.24 16.15 -15.49
C TYR A 127 19.82 16.66 -15.20
N VAL A 128 19.24 17.40 -16.15
CA VAL A 128 17.92 18.03 -16.03
C VAL A 128 16.98 17.42 -17.05
N CYS A 129 15.91 16.81 -16.55
CA CYS A 129 14.79 16.35 -17.36
C CYS A 129 13.92 17.53 -17.79
N ASN A 130 13.46 17.49 -19.02
CA ASN A 130 12.61 18.52 -19.62
C ASN A 130 11.36 17.93 -20.27
N SER A 131 10.27 18.71 -20.32
CA SER A 131 8.98 18.29 -20.81
C SER A 131 8.19 19.51 -21.33
N GLY A 132 6.87 19.42 -21.41
CA GLY A 132 5.96 20.55 -21.50
C GLY A 132 5.83 21.26 -22.84
N ASP A 133 6.75 21.12 -23.80
CA ASP A 133 6.62 21.78 -25.10
C ASP A 133 5.59 21.10 -25.98
N ILE A 134 4.37 21.64 -25.99
CA ILE A 134 3.26 21.14 -26.81
C ILE A 134 3.51 21.36 -28.32
N LYS A 135 4.34 22.34 -28.68
CA LYS A 135 4.69 22.65 -30.09
C LYS A 135 5.83 21.77 -30.62
N GLY A 136 6.54 21.11 -29.72
CA GLY A 136 7.24 19.88 -29.99
C GLY A 136 8.75 19.95 -30.29
N ASP A 137 9.44 21.05 -30.06
CA ASP A 137 10.84 21.17 -30.46
C ASP A 137 11.83 21.70 -29.41
N ASN A 138 11.36 22.05 -28.19
CA ASN A 138 12.20 22.63 -27.14
C ASN A 138 12.04 21.94 -25.78
N LYS A 139 12.19 20.61 -25.76
CA LYS A 139 12.03 19.79 -24.54
C LYS A 139 13.13 18.74 -24.34
N GLN A 140 14.29 18.91 -25.04
CA GLN A 140 15.39 17.98 -24.85
C GLN A 140 15.91 18.08 -23.42
N ASN A 141 16.27 16.95 -22.81
CA ASN A 141 16.99 16.93 -21.56
C ASN A 141 18.34 17.62 -21.71
N GLU A 142 18.82 18.20 -20.62
CA GLU A 142 20.10 18.93 -20.59
C GLU A 142 21.05 18.25 -19.61
N LEU A 143 22.35 18.18 -19.98
CA LEU A 143 23.44 17.70 -19.15
C LEU A 143 24.48 18.81 -19.00
N PHE A 144 24.61 19.34 -17.83
CA PHE A 144 25.61 20.34 -17.49
C PHE A 144 26.82 19.63 -16.87
N VAL A 145 27.90 19.48 -17.68
CA VAL A 145 29.16 18.87 -17.22
C VAL A 145 29.98 19.91 -16.49
N ASN A 146 30.45 19.58 -15.29
CA ASN A 146 31.20 20.44 -14.40
C ASN A 146 32.63 20.63 -14.91
N ASN A 147 33.07 21.87 -15.05
CA ASN A 147 34.44 22.19 -15.55
C ASN A 147 35.49 22.28 -14.42
N GLY A 148 35.08 22.12 -13.15
CA GLY A 148 35.98 22.21 -11.99
C GLY A 148 36.32 23.62 -11.53
N ASP A 149 35.73 24.65 -12.12
CA ASP A 149 35.95 26.06 -11.79
C ASP A 149 34.68 26.84 -11.45
N LEU A 150 33.64 26.10 -11.01
CA LEU A 150 32.28 26.57 -10.77
C LEU A 150 31.53 27.01 -12.03
N THR A 151 31.99 26.61 -13.22
CA THR A 151 31.26 26.74 -14.48
C THR A 151 30.91 25.37 -15.03
N PHE A 152 29.89 25.33 -15.88
CA PHE A 152 29.43 24.09 -16.50
C PHE A 152 29.27 24.25 -18.01
N THR A 153 29.39 23.13 -18.71
CA THR A 153 29.19 23.06 -20.17
C THR A 153 28.01 22.14 -20.48
N GLU A 154 26.98 22.67 -21.17
CA GLU A 154 25.87 21.83 -21.64
C GLU A 154 26.38 20.85 -22.69
N SER A 155 26.19 19.55 -22.47
CA SER A 155 26.82 18.48 -23.22
C SER A 155 25.90 17.28 -23.54
N ALA A 156 24.59 17.37 -23.28
CA ALA A 156 23.65 16.22 -23.39
C ALA A 156 23.76 15.53 -24.76
N SER A 157 23.87 16.30 -25.86
CA SER A 157 23.98 15.74 -27.21
C SER A 157 25.29 14.99 -27.45
N ASN A 158 26.36 15.31 -26.73
CA ASN A 158 27.66 14.65 -26.86
C ASN A 158 27.62 13.24 -26.26
N TYR A 159 26.81 13.06 -25.21
CA TYR A 159 26.58 11.81 -24.49
C TYR A 159 25.38 11.03 -25.05
N ASN A 160 24.62 11.58 -26.01
CA ASN A 160 23.35 11.04 -26.51
C ASN A 160 22.28 10.95 -25.41
N LEU A 161 22.29 11.90 -24.46
CA LEU A 161 21.35 12.07 -23.36
C LEU A 161 20.37 13.22 -23.59
N ASP A 162 20.35 13.85 -24.78
CA ASP A 162 19.39 14.88 -25.17
C ASP A 162 18.03 14.28 -25.54
N ASP A 163 17.47 13.43 -24.66
CA ASP A 163 16.19 12.80 -24.90
C ASP A 163 15.10 13.85 -25.18
N LYS A 164 14.25 13.56 -26.17
CA LYS A 164 13.19 14.44 -26.67
C LYS A 164 11.79 13.98 -26.20
N GLY A 165 11.77 13.08 -25.25
CA GLY A 165 10.55 12.59 -24.64
C GLY A 165 9.87 13.62 -23.73
N TYR A 166 8.87 13.16 -23.01
CA TYR A 166 8.22 13.94 -21.96
C TYR A 166 8.79 13.49 -20.62
N SER A 167 10.06 13.80 -20.41
CA SER A 167 10.83 13.28 -19.26
C SER A 167 10.38 13.93 -17.96
N THR A 168 10.19 13.10 -16.93
CA THR A 168 9.83 13.54 -15.58
C THR A 168 10.97 13.39 -14.59
N HIS A 169 11.74 12.31 -14.69
CA HIS A 169 12.91 12.06 -13.84
C HIS A 169 13.89 11.12 -14.52
N ALA A 170 15.09 10.99 -13.92
CA ALA A 170 16.09 10.04 -14.37
C ALA A 170 16.85 9.47 -13.15
N SER A 171 17.15 8.18 -13.18
CA SER A 171 17.95 7.50 -12.15
C SER A 171 19.17 6.87 -12.81
N PHE A 172 20.36 7.21 -12.30
CA PHE A 172 21.63 6.65 -12.75
C PHE A 172 22.05 5.49 -11.84
N PHE A 173 22.46 4.38 -12.43
CA PHE A 173 22.93 3.17 -11.73
C PHE A 173 23.63 2.24 -12.72
N ASP A 174 24.41 1.30 -12.25
CA ASP A 174 25.13 0.32 -13.07
C ASP A 174 24.30 -0.98 -13.15
N TYR A 175 23.39 -1.07 -14.17
CA TYR A 175 22.39 -2.13 -14.22
C TYR A 175 22.97 -3.49 -14.63
N ASP A 176 24.13 -3.53 -15.34
CA ASP A 176 24.75 -4.76 -15.83
C ASP A 176 26.13 -5.05 -15.19
N LYS A 177 26.53 -4.19 -14.24
CA LYS A 177 27.78 -4.29 -13.46
C LYS A 177 29.05 -4.34 -14.29
N ASP A 178 29.07 -3.58 -15.37
CA ASP A 178 30.26 -3.43 -16.21
C ASP A 178 31.23 -2.33 -15.71
N GLY A 179 30.80 -1.53 -14.74
CA GLY A 179 31.62 -0.57 -14.02
C GLY A 179 31.39 0.88 -14.41
N ASP A 180 30.44 1.17 -15.30
CA ASP A 180 30.02 2.53 -15.57
C ASP A 180 28.52 2.76 -15.25
N LEU A 181 28.09 4.01 -15.22
CA LEU A 181 26.72 4.34 -14.86
C LEU A 181 25.85 4.43 -16.11
N ASP A 182 24.78 3.69 -16.10
CA ASP A 182 23.66 3.72 -17.02
C ASP A 182 22.56 4.64 -16.52
N VAL A 183 21.50 4.84 -17.30
CA VAL A 183 20.38 5.67 -16.86
C VAL A 183 19.01 5.12 -17.28
N TYR A 184 18.10 5.08 -16.32
CA TYR A 184 16.67 4.94 -16.59
C TYR A 184 16.04 6.33 -16.71
N ILE A 185 15.47 6.64 -17.88
CA ILE A 185 14.77 7.89 -18.14
C ILE A 185 13.27 7.62 -18.08
N LEU A 186 12.62 8.22 -17.10
CA LEU A 186 11.19 8.14 -16.88
C LEU A 186 10.46 9.15 -17.73
N ASN A 187 9.52 8.70 -18.55
CA ASN A 187 8.72 9.51 -19.45
C ASN A 187 7.21 9.39 -19.18
N ASN A 188 6.44 10.36 -19.67
CA ASN A 188 4.99 10.31 -19.64
C ASN A 188 4.40 10.13 -21.04
N SER A 189 3.36 9.33 -21.16
CA SER A 189 2.54 9.33 -22.36
C SER A 189 1.82 10.68 -22.52
N TYR A 190 1.95 11.28 -23.71
CA TYR A 190 1.25 12.51 -24.04
C TYR A 190 -0.14 12.27 -24.63
N GLN A 191 -0.54 11.05 -24.81
CA GLN A 191 -1.84 10.73 -25.37
C GLN A 191 -2.97 11.13 -24.44
N ALA A 192 -4.05 11.69 -25.01
CA ALA A 192 -5.22 12.06 -24.21
C ALA A 192 -5.85 10.82 -23.57
N ILE A 193 -6.12 10.86 -22.26
CA ILE A 193 -6.72 9.74 -21.51
C ILE A 193 -8.02 9.23 -22.17
N GLY A 194 -8.85 10.13 -22.69
CA GLY A 194 -10.06 9.74 -23.42
C GLY A 194 -9.80 9.05 -24.76
N SER A 195 -8.57 9.02 -25.26
CA SER A 195 -8.19 8.30 -26.49
C SER A 195 -7.86 6.83 -26.26
N PHE A 196 -7.65 6.41 -24.99
CA PHE A 196 -7.35 5.02 -24.69
C PHE A 196 -8.61 4.16 -24.73
N ASN A 197 -8.55 3.10 -25.51
CA ASN A 197 -9.55 2.04 -25.43
C ASN A 197 -9.18 1.10 -24.28
N LEU A 198 -9.73 1.33 -23.09
CA LEU A 198 -9.44 0.56 -21.89
C LEU A 198 -9.76 -0.94 -22.03
N THR A 199 -10.54 -1.35 -23.03
CA THR A 199 -10.77 -2.79 -23.31
C THR A 199 -9.59 -3.46 -23.96
N LYS A 200 -8.59 -2.68 -24.39
CA LYS A 200 -7.41 -3.13 -25.09
C LYS A 200 -6.18 -2.70 -24.34
N ASN A 201 -5.58 -3.60 -23.61
CA ASN A 201 -4.34 -3.29 -22.91
C ASN A 201 -3.22 -3.06 -23.92
N GLU A 202 -2.83 -1.80 -24.13
CA GLU A 202 -1.80 -1.39 -25.09
C GLU A 202 -0.40 -1.27 -24.46
N ARG A 203 -0.19 -1.75 -23.24
CA ARG A 203 1.11 -1.73 -22.53
C ARG A 203 2.29 -2.19 -23.37
N PRO A 204 2.20 -3.25 -24.18
CA PRO A 204 3.32 -3.70 -24.98
C PRO A 204 3.66 -2.79 -26.16
N LYS A 205 2.78 -1.81 -26.49
CA LYS A 205 3.02 -0.90 -27.61
C LYS A 205 3.93 0.24 -27.18
N ARG A 206 5.10 0.33 -27.80
CA ARG A 206 6.10 1.37 -27.50
C ARG A 206 5.73 2.72 -28.10
N ASP A 207 5.92 3.80 -27.31
CA ASP A 207 5.88 5.19 -27.72
C ASP A 207 7.30 5.78 -27.65
N LEU A 208 7.76 6.37 -28.74
CA LEU A 208 9.12 6.91 -28.81
C LEU A 208 9.35 8.16 -27.94
N LEU A 209 8.27 8.90 -27.61
CA LEU A 209 8.35 10.14 -26.84
C LEU A 209 7.80 9.98 -25.42
N GLY A 210 6.79 9.15 -25.25
CA GLY A 210 6.12 8.98 -23.94
C GLY A 210 6.52 7.72 -23.21
N GLY A 211 7.26 6.81 -23.84
CA GLY A 211 7.69 5.57 -23.20
C GLY A 211 9.01 5.70 -22.45
N ASP A 212 9.14 4.96 -21.38
CA ASP A 212 10.35 4.91 -20.58
C ASP A 212 11.53 4.33 -21.36
N LYS A 213 12.75 4.71 -20.97
CA LYS A 213 13.99 4.27 -21.62
C LYS A 213 15.03 3.83 -20.60
N LEU A 214 15.68 2.71 -20.90
CA LEU A 214 16.95 2.33 -20.31
C LEU A 214 18.05 2.61 -21.32
N MET A 215 19.01 3.45 -20.94
CA MET A 215 20.12 3.86 -21.77
C MET A 215 21.41 3.28 -21.21
N GLU A 216 22.03 2.36 -21.96
CA GLU A 216 23.32 1.72 -21.65
C GLU A 216 24.46 2.68 -22.01
N ASN A 217 25.37 2.92 -21.08
CA ASN A 217 26.58 3.68 -21.33
C ASN A 217 27.60 2.76 -22.05
N VAL A 218 28.09 3.19 -23.16
CA VAL A 218 29.13 2.47 -23.91
C VAL A 218 30.26 3.43 -24.25
N ASP A 219 31.33 3.37 -23.48
CA ASP A 219 32.48 4.24 -23.63
C ASP A 219 32.11 5.75 -23.57
N GLY A 220 31.20 6.16 -22.68
CA GLY A 220 30.75 7.54 -22.50
C GLY A 220 29.68 8.00 -23.48
N VAL A 221 29.09 7.11 -24.27
CA VAL A 221 27.95 7.41 -25.17
C VAL A 221 26.79 6.48 -24.91
N PHE A 222 25.66 7.05 -24.52
CA PHE A 222 24.48 6.28 -24.12
C PHE A 222 23.68 5.74 -25.31
N LYS A 223 23.22 4.48 -25.23
CA LYS A 223 22.44 3.79 -26.26
C LYS A 223 21.14 3.27 -25.65
N ASP A 224 20.03 3.50 -26.35
CA ASP A 224 18.72 2.95 -25.94
C ASP A 224 18.72 1.41 -26.09
N VAL A 225 18.65 0.72 -24.94
CA VAL A 225 18.58 -0.74 -24.84
C VAL A 225 17.25 -1.22 -24.31
N SER A 226 16.28 -0.34 -24.12
CA SER A 226 14.99 -0.61 -23.47
C SER A 226 14.28 -1.86 -24.00
N GLU A 227 14.22 -2.03 -25.31
CA GLU A 227 13.56 -3.18 -25.92
C GLU A 227 14.35 -4.48 -25.69
N LYS A 228 15.70 -4.42 -25.81
CA LYS A 228 16.61 -5.55 -25.53
C LYS A 228 16.50 -5.99 -24.07
N SER A 229 16.37 -5.01 -23.16
CA SER A 229 16.34 -5.24 -21.70
C SER A 229 14.93 -5.47 -21.16
N ASN A 230 13.91 -5.65 -22.00
CA ASN A 230 12.51 -5.89 -21.64
C ASN A 230 11.84 -4.75 -20.84
N ILE A 231 12.30 -3.53 -20.97
CA ILE A 231 11.66 -2.38 -20.37
C ILE A 231 10.45 -1.96 -21.20
N PHE A 232 9.30 -1.77 -20.57
CA PHE A 232 8.11 -1.23 -21.25
C PHE A 232 8.34 0.24 -21.64
N GLY A 233 8.24 0.55 -22.91
CA GLY A 233 8.14 1.92 -23.39
C GLY A 233 6.69 2.24 -23.71
N SER A 234 5.79 2.00 -22.81
CA SER A 234 4.36 1.90 -23.04
C SER A 234 3.71 3.19 -23.50
N VAL A 235 2.90 3.10 -24.56
CA VAL A 235 2.06 4.20 -25.04
C VAL A 235 1.03 4.68 -24.02
N ILE A 236 0.72 3.83 -23.00
CA ILE A 236 -0.19 4.15 -21.90
C ILE A 236 0.55 4.42 -20.58
N GLY A 237 1.88 4.29 -20.54
CA GLY A 237 2.69 4.61 -19.38
C GLY A 237 2.59 6.09 -19.01
N PHE A 238 2.48 6.40 -17.75
CA PHE A 238 2.45 7.74 -17.22
C PHE A 238 3.34 7.83 -15.97
N GLY A 239 4.64 7.63 -16.18
CA GLY A 239 5.62 7.55 -15.12
C GLY A 239 5.80 8.86 -14.38
N LEU A 240 5.57 8.90 -13.08
CA LEU A 240 5.78 10.06 -12.21
C LEU A 240 6.91 9.86 -11.20
N GLY A 241 7.18 8.63 -10.80
CA GLY A 241 8.28 8.28 -9.90
C GLY A 241 9.08 7.09 -10.41
N VAL A 242 10.39 7.13 -10.23
CA VAL A 242 11.30 6.00 -10.41
C VAL A 242 12.21 5.90 -9.21
N THR A 243 12.33 4.70 -8.66
CA THR A 243 13.29 4.38 -7.61
C THR A 243 13.99 3.07 -7.90
N VAL A 244 15.27 3.01 -7.56
CA VAL A 244 16.17 1.89 -7.89
C VAL A 244 16.76 1.35 -6.60
N GLY A 245 16.91 0.03 -6.50
CA GLY A 245 17.55 -0.64 -5.36
C GLY A 245 17.32 -2.13 -5.39
N ASP A 246 18.08 -2.87 -4.61
CA ASP A 246 17.99 -4.33 -4.49
C ASP A 246 16.74 -4.70 -3.65
N THR A 247 15.68 -5.15 -4.31
CA THR A 247 14.42 -5.51 -3.65
C THR A 247 14.34 -6.98 -3.23
N ASN A 248 15.18 -7.84 -3.81
CA ASN A 248 15.13 -9.27 -3.56
C ASN A 248 16.34 -9.79 -2.76
N GLY A 249 17.30 -8.92 -2.41
CA GLY A 249 18.49 -9.25 -1.61
C GLY A 249 19.58 -9.98 -2.38
N ASP A 250 19.57 -9.91 -3.71
CA ASP A 250 20.51 -10.66 -4.56
C ASP A 250 21.73 -9.85 -4.99
N GLY A 251 21.79 -8.58 -4.57
CA GLY A 251 22.88 -7.65 -4.80
C GLY A 251 22.86 -7.00 -6.18
N TRP A 252 21.79 -7.11 -6.95
CA TRP A 252 21.56 -6.43 -8.22
C TRP A 252 20.39 -5.45 -8.08
N GLU A 253 20.53 -4.29 -8.66
CA GLU A 253 19.53 -3.24 -8.53
C GLU A 253 18.33 -3.53 -9.43
N ASP A 254 17.15 -3.49 -8.82
CA ASP A 254 15.84 -3.58 -9.45
C ASP A 254 15.27 -2.17 -9.66
N ILE A 255 14.20 -2.05 -10.45
CA ILE A 255 13.59 -0.75 -10.76
C ILE A 255 12.11 -0.79 -10.38
N PHE A 256 11.65 0.15 -9.56
CA PHE A 256 10.24 0.39 -9.33
C PHE A 256 9.81 1.69 -10.02
N VAL A 257 8.71 1.64 -10.78
CA VAL A 257 8.14 2.76 -11.52
C VAL A 257 6.71 3.00 -11.07
N SER A 258 6.44 4.22 -10.60
CA SER A 258 5.10 4.69 -10.27
C SER A 258 4.42 5.25 -11.50
N ASN A 259 3.25 4.72 -11.85
CA ASN A 259 2.43 5.20 -12.97
C ASN A 259 1.13 5.82 -12.48
N ASP A 260 0.78 6.98 -13.03
CA ASP A 260 -0.51 7.64 -12.81
C ASP A 260 -1.58 7.13 -13.79
N PHE A 261 -2.83 7.48 -13.52
CA PHE A 261 -4.03 7.15 -14.29
C PHE A 261 -4.39 5.66 -14.32
N PHE A 262 -4.50 5.07 -15.50
CA PHE A 262 -5.00 3.70 -15.68
C PHE A 262 -3.91 2.65 -15.71
N GLU A 263 -2.69 3.04 -16.08
CA GLU A 263 -1.59 2.11 -16.12
C GLU A 263 -1.18 1.74 -14.70
N ARG A 264 -0.80 0.49 -14.50
CA ARG A 264 -0.28 0.00 -13.24
C ARG A 264 1.20 0.36 -13.06
N ASP A 265 1.66 0.34 -11.83
CA ASP A 265 3.08 0.42 -11.54
C ASP A 265 3.84 -0.75 -12.16
N TYR A 266 5.17 -0.59 -12.28
CA TYR A 266 6.06 -1.66 -12.73
C TYR A 266 7.10 -1.97 -11.66
N LEU A 267 7.40 -3.25 -11.49
CA LEU A 267 8.53 -3.75 -10.71
C LEU A 267 9.39 -4.62 -11.63
N TYR A 268 10.52 -4.10 -12.04
CA TYR A 268 11.47 -4.78 -12.91
C TYR A 268 12.56 -5.42 -12.05
N ILE A 269 12.61 -6.74 -12.04
CA ILE A 269 13.63 -7.54 -11.36
C ILE A 269 14.79 -7.80 -12.33
N ASN A 270 16.00 -7.48 -11.91
CA ASN A 270 17.22 -7.66 -12.72
C ASN A 270 17.55 -9.14 -12.87
N ASN A 271 17.67 -9.63 -14.11
CA ASN A 271 17.99 -11.03 -14.41
C ASN A 271 19.50 -11.33 -14.42
N LYS A 272 20.37 -10.33 -14.16
CA LYS A 272 21.84 -10.46 -14.15
C LYS A 272 22.46 -10.79 -15.50
N ASP A 273 21.74 -10.54 -16.57
CA ASP A 273 22.19 -10.82 -17.95
C ASP A 273 21.94 -9.62 -18.90
N GLY A 274 21.74 -8.42 -18.32
CA GLY A 274 21.40 -7.21 -19.04
C GLY A 274 19.93 -7.10 -19.43
N THR A 275 19.07 -7.97 -18.86
CA THR A 275 17.61 -7.93 -19.05
C THR A 275 16.87 -7.84 -17.71
N PHE A 276 15.60 -7.46 -17.78
CA PHE A 276 14.71 -7.41 -16.62
C PHE A 276 13.46 -8.26 -16.83
N THR A 277 12.87 -8.71 -15.73
CA THR A 277 11.55 -9.32 -15.70
C THR A 277 10.60 -8.40 -14.94
N GLU A 278 9.52 -7.95 -15.59
CA GLU A 278 8.48 -7.20 -14.90
C GLU A 278 7.59 -8.16 -14.12
N ASP A 279 7.67 -8.11 -12.78
CA ASP A 279 7.16 -9.14 -11.86
C ASP A 279 6.18 -8.60 -10.80
N LEU A 280 5.71 -7.36 -10.93
CA LEU A 280 4.84 -6.69 -9.95
C LEU A 280 3.63 -7.56 -9.56
N THR A 281 2.94 -8.14 -10.55
CA THR A 281 1.68 -8.88 -10.27
C THR A 281 1.88 -10.19 -9.51
N ASN A 282 3.07 -10.77 -9.53
CA ASN A 282 3.40 -11.93 -8.73
C ASN A 282 3.76 -11.54 -7.29
N GLN A 283 4.50 -10.45 -7.12
CA GLN A 283 5.06 -10.02 -5.85
C GLN A 283 4.11 -9.17 -5.01
N MET A 284 3.32 -8.29 -5.64
CA MET A 284 2.38 -7.39 -4.97
C MET A 284 0.93 -7.79 -5.27
N LYS A 285 0.03 -7.73 -4.28
CA LYS A 285 -1.38 -8.14 -4.47
C LYS A 285 -2.33 -6.98 -4.72
N SER A 286 -1.93 -5.78 -4.37
CA SER A 286 -2.65 -4.53 -4.67
C SER A 286 -1.66 -3.38 -4.76
N ILE A 287 -2.02 -2.33 -5.48
CA ILE A 287 -1.18 -1.14 -5.70
C ILE A 287 -2.03 0.14 -5.58
N SER A 288 -1.37 1.28 -5.62
CA SER A 288 -2.00 2.59 -5.72
C SER A 288 -2.78 2.75 -7.03
N GLY A 289 -3.79 3.59 -7.04
CA GLY A 289 -4.66 3.83 -8.20
C GLY A 289 -4.18 4.94 -9.12
N ALA A 290 -3.35 5.84 -8.62
CA ALA A 290 -2.76 6.95 -9.35
C ALA A 290 -1.44 7.31 -8.67
N SER A 291 -0.44 6.47 -8.92
CA SER A 291 0.86 6.54 -8.25
C SER A 291 1.65 7.76 -8.69
N MET A 292 2.24 8.47 -7.72
CA MET A 292 3.04 9.66 -7.98
C MET A 292 4.52 9.41 -7.67
N GLY A 293 5.05 9.92 -6.57
CA GLY A 293 6.40 9.60 -6.15
C GLY A 293 6.46 8.29 -5.37
N ALA A 294 7.64 7.69 -5.34
CA ALA A 294 7.92 6.55 -4.51
C ALA A 294 9.26 6.70 -3.81
N ASP A 295 9.43 6.03 -2.69
CA ASP A 295 10.72 5.89 -2.03
C ASP A 295 10.94 4.46 -1.54
N LEU A 296 12.21 4.05 -1.48
CA LEU A 296 12.65 2.70 -1.20
C LEU A 296 13.65 2.70 -0.06
N ALA A 297 13.33 2.02 1.03
CA ALA A 297 14.18 1.90 2.20
C ALA A 297 13.80 0.70 3.08
N ASP A 298 14.76 0.16 3.80
CA ASP A 298 14.54 -0.79 4.89
C ASP A 298 14.01 -0.02 6.10
N ILE A 299 12.68 -0.08 6.36
CA ILE A 299 12.03 0.70 7.43
C ILE A 299 11.94 -0.03 8.75
N ASP A 300 11.99 -1.36 8.74
CA ASP A 300 11.89 -2.19 9.94
C ASP A 300 13.24 -2.83 10.35
N ASN A 301 14.30 -2.50 9.60
CA ASN A 301 15.65 -2.97 9.84
C ASN A 301 15.80 -4.50 9.72
N ASP A 302 15.03 -5.14 8.81
CA ASP A 302 15.10 -6.58 8.54
C ASP A 302 16.11 -6.95 7.44
N GLY A 303 16.58 -5.96 6.69
CA GLY A 303 17.60 -6.13 5.65
C GLY A 303 17.08 -6.13 4.23
N PHE A 304 15.81 -5.95 4.03
CA PHE A 304 15.16 -5.82 2.73
C PHE A 304 14.54 -4.45 2.55
N ASN A 305 14.57 -3.94 1.33
CA ASN A 305 13.97 -2.65 1.03
C ASN A 305 12.45 -2.74 0.89
N ASP A 306 11.75 -1.88 1.60
CA ASP A 306 10.32 -1.65 1.51
C ASP A 306 10.03 -0.52 0.53
N ILE A 307 8.78 -0.42 0.03
CA ILE A 307 8.40 0.57 -0.96
C ILE A 307 7.19 1.36 -0.49
N PHE A 308 7.31 2.68 -0.42
CA PHE A 308 6.17 3.57 -0.21
C PHE A 308 5.84 4.33 -1.48
N VAL A 309 4.56 4.38 -1.84
CA VAL A 309 4.05 5.08 -3.03
C VAL A 309 2.97 6.06 -2.63
N THR A 310 3.08 7.29 -3.11
CA THR A 310 2.10 8.35 -2.84
C THR A 310 0.92 8.32 -3.80
N GLU A 311 -0.21 8.83 -3.31
CA GLU A 311 -1.48 8.96 -4.03
C GLU A 311 -2.28 10.17 -3.51
N MET A 312 -3.55 10.32 -3.89
CA MET A 312 -4.34 11.55 -3.65
C MET A 312 -5.49 11.37 -2.63
N LEU A 313 -5.42 10.39 -1.73
CA LEU A 313 -6.47 10.19 -0.73
C LEU A 313 -6.36 11.19 0.42
N PRO A 314 -7.36 12.07 0.65
CA PRO A 314 -7.34 12.98 1.79
C PRO A 314 -7.53 12.28 3.13
N SER A 315 -6.75 12.69 4.13
CA SER A 315 -6.92 12.28 5.52
C SER A 315 -8.05 13.03 6.25
N LYS A 316 -8.35 14.26 5.82
CA LYS A 316 -9.42 15.08 6.40
C LYS A 316 -10.77 14.75 5.79
N TYR A 317 -11.78 14.51 6.63
CA TYR A 317 -13.11 14.08 6.20
C TYR A 317 -13.81 15.08 5.26
N GLU A 318 -13.73 16.38 5.55
CA GLU A 318 -14.31 17.42 4.71
C GLU A 318 -13.70 17.40 3.31
N ARG A 319 -12.38 17.31 3.25
CA ARG A 319 -11.62 17.27 2.02
C ARG A 319 -11.91 15.98 1.24
N LEU A 320 -11.96 14.84 1.94
CA LEU A 320 -12.33 13.54 1.36
C LEU A 320 -13.70 13.63 0.65
N LYS A 321 -14.67 14.30 1.24
CA LYS A 321 -16.02 14.45 0.66
C LYS A 321 -16.09 15.42 -0.51
N SER A 322 -15.17 16.38 -0.60
CA SER A 322 -15.17 17.38 -1.68
C SER A 322 -14.41 16.95 -2.93
N VAL A 323 -13.43 16.02 -2.81
CA VAL A 323 -12.56 15.67 -3.96
C VAL A 323 -12.58 14.20 -4.36
N THR A 324 -13.14 13.32 -3.53
CA THR A 324 -13.11 11.88 -3.80
C THR A 324 -14.48 11.37 -4.25
N THR A 325 -14.51 10.62 -5.34
CA THR A 325 -15.66 9.80 -5.74
C THR A 325 -15.59 8.45 -5.05
N PHE A 326 -16.76 7.88 -4.73
CA PHE A 326 -16.79 6.52 -4.21
C PHE A 326 -16.30 5.53 -5.26
N GLU A 327 -15.55 4.52 -4.80
CA GLU A 327 -15.14 3.41 -5.63
C GLU A 327 -16.38 2.68 -6.19
N ASP A 328 -16.32 2.32 -7.48
CA ASP A 328 -17.35 1.59 -8.18
C ASP A 328 -16.86 0.18 -8.48
N TRP A 329 -17.56 -0.82 -7.96
CA TRP A 329 -17.23 -2.22 -8.15
C TRP A 329 -17.18 -2.63 -9.63
N ASN A 330 -18.08 -2.15 -10.46
CA ASN A 330 -18.09 -2.47 -11.88
C ASN A 330 -16.88 -1.88 -12.61
N LYS A 331 -16.50 -0.64 -12.25
CA LYS A 331 -15.29 -0.01 -12.76
C LYS A 331 -14.05 -0.79 -12.34
N TYR A 332 -13.95 -1.17 -11.07
CA TYR A 332 -12.86 -1.99 -10.55
C TYR A 332 -12.75 -3.32 -11.29
N GLN A 333 -13.85 -4.08 -11.42
CA GLN A 333 -13.86 -5.34 -12.16
C GLN A 333 -13.46 -5.17 -13.64
N TYR A 334 -13.88 -4.07 -14.24
CA TYR A 334 -13.52 -3.74 -15.61
C TYR A 334 -12.02 -3.49 -15.76
N VAL A 335 -11.41 -2.74 -14.84
CA VAL A 335 -9.97 -2.47 -14.78
C VAL A 335 -9.18 -3.77 -14.62
N VAL A 336 -9.56 -4.62 -13.64
CA VAL A 336 -8.90 -5.90 -13.38
C VAL A 336 -9.02 -6.84 -14.60
N LYS A 337 -10.22 -6.99 -15.16
CA LYS A 337 -10.47 -7.87 -16.33
C LYS A 337 -9.64 -7.48 -17.55
N ASN A 338 -9.32 -6.20 -17.71
CA ASN A 338 -8.53 -5.72 -18.85
C ASN A 338 -7.03 -5.64 -18.57
N GLY A 339 -6.57 -6.20 -17.43
CA GLY A 339 -5.16 -6.35 -17.11
C GLY A 339 -4.48 -5.11 -16.51
N TYR A 340 -5.27 -4.18 -15.97
CA TYR A 340 -4.75 -2.99 -15.25
C TYR A 340 -4.49 -3.25 -13.77
N TYR A 341 -4.86 -4.41 -13.28
CA TYR A 341 -4.59 -4.92 -11.94
C TYR A 341 -5.44 -4.32 -10.81
N HIS A 342 -5.11 -4.66 -9.55
CA HIS A 342 -5.84 -4.31 -8.34
C HIS A 342 -5.38 -2.95 -7.80
N GLN A 343 -5.93 -1.88 -8.34
CA GLN A 343 -5.58 -0.50 -8.04
C GLN A 343 -6.59 0.13 -7.09
N PHE A 344 -6.11 0.87 -6.07
CA PHE A 344 -6.95 1.53 -5.07
C PHE A 344 -6.44 2.95 -4.79
N THR A 345 -7.38 3.89 -4.65
CA THR A 345 -7.09 5.30 -4.35
C THR A 345 -6.61 5.47 -2.93
N ARG A 346 -5.32 5.27 -2.69
CA ARG A 346 -4.62 5.51 -1.42
C ARG A 346 -3.12 5.40 -1.59
N ASN A 347 -2.36 6.03 -0.68
CA ASN A 347 -0.96 5.67 -0.53
C ASN A 347 -0.84 4.20 -0.18
N VAL A 348 0.22 3.55 -0.62
CA VAL A 348 0.52 2.16 -0.29
C VAL A 348 1.91 2.05 0.33
N LEU A 349 2.02 1.21 1.35
CA LEU A 349 3.27 0.80 1.96
C LEU A 349 3.43 -0.70 1.77
N HIS A 350 4.33 -1.07 0.88
CA HIS A 350 4.67 -2.45 0.56
C HIS A 350 5.81 -2.89 1.46
N LEU A 351 5.49 -3.60 2.54
CA LEU A 351 6.48 -4.25 3.40
C LEU A 351 7.03 -5.49 2.69
N ASN A 352 8.34 -5.56 2.56
CA ASN A 352 9.02 -6.68 1.94
C ASN A 352 9.05 -7.89 2.87
N ASN A 353 8.58 -9.05 2.43
CA ASN A 353 8.54 -10.25 3.24
C ASN A 353 9.84 -11.09 3.17
N GLY A 354 10.88 -10.62 2.48
CA GLY A 354 12.15 -11.32 2.29
C GLY A 354 12.05 -12.62 1.48
N ASN A 355 10.96 -12.83 0.74
CA ASN A 355 10.66 -14.05 0.01
C ASN A 355 10.14 -13.78 -1.42
N GLN A 356 10.46 -12.63 -1.98
CA GLN A 356 9.99 -12.13 -3.27
C GLN A 356 8.49 -11.84 -3.29
N THR A 357 7.90 -11.47 -2.15
CA THR A 357 6.54 -10.96 -2.07
C THR A 357 6.49 -9.77 -1.13
N PHE A 358 5.49 -8.91 -1.33
CA PHE A 358 5.23 -7.75 -0.49
C PHE A 358 3.86 -7.85 0.17
N SER A 359 3.76 -7.34 1.40
CA SER A 359 2.51 -7.12 2.11
C SER A 359 2.15 -5.64 2.07
N GLU A 360 0.98 -5.28 1.51
CA GLU A 360 0.51 -3.90 1.55
C GLU A 360 -0.07 -3.61 2.93
N ILE A 361 0.58 -2.73 3.70
CA ILE A 361 0.24 -2.42 5.10
C ILE A 361 -0.08 -0.94 5.34
N GLY A 362 -0.28 -0.13 4.33
CA GLY A 362 -0.45 1.33 4.45
C GLY A 362 -1.54 1.74 5.45
N ARG A 363 -2.68 1.04 5.46
CA ARG A 363 -3.76 1.27 6.44
C ARG A 363 -3.39 0.82 7.84
N PHE A 364 -2.74 -0.32 7.97
CA PHE A 364 -2.26 -0.81 9.26
C PHE A 364 -1.20 0.12 9.85
N ALA A 365 -0.30 0.60 9.01
CA ALA A 365 0.74 1.54 9.37
C ALA A 365 0.22 2.96 9.66
N GLY A 366 -1.00 3.32 9.19
CA GLY A 366 -1.62 4.63 9.37
C GLY A 366 -1.09 5.72 8.44
N VAL A 367 -0.61 5.35 7.25
CA VAL A 367 0.00 6.26 6.27
C VAL A 367 -0.74 6.29 4.92
N GLU A 368 -1.91 5.66 4.84
CA GLU A 368 -2.67 5.48 3.60
C GLU A 368 -3.27 6.77 3.02
N ALA A 369 -3.33 7.85 3.80
CA ALA A 369 -4.04 9.07 3.42
C ALA A 369 -3.29 10.33 3.83
N SER A 370 -2.91 11.16 2.86
CA SER A 370 -2.15 12.40 3.08
C SER A 370 -2.60 13.57 2.21
N ASP A 371 -3.69 13.42 1.43
CA ASP A 371 -4.18 14.36 0.41
C ASP A 371 -3.39 14.24 -0.91
N TRP A 372 -3.34 15.29 -1.74
CA TRP A 372 -2.65 15.25 -3.02
C TRP A 372 -1.14 15.21 -2.82
N SER A 373 -0.59 14.02 -2.82
CA SER A 373 0.80 13.77 -2.41
C SER A 373 1.71 13.54 -3.62
N TRP A 374 2.90 14.17 -3.61
CA TRP A 374 3.89 14.08 -4.67
C TRP A 374 5.10 13.27 -4.24
N GLY A 375 6.01 13.88 -3.50
CA GLY A 375 7.22 13.23 -3.03
C GLY A 375 7.03 12.54 -1.68
N ALA A 376 7.59 11.35 -1.56
CA ALA A 376 7.79 10.70 -0.27
C ALA A 376 9.28 10.48 -0.04
N LEU A 377 9.73 10.66 1.19
CA LEU A 377 11.12 10.44 1.57
C LEU A 377 11.18 9.72 2.91
N PHE A 378 11.91 8.60 2.94
CA PHE A 378 12.31 7.93 4.16
C PHE A 378 13.67 8.41 4.61
N PHE A 379 13.75 9.00 5.79
CA PHE A 379 15.02 9.38 6.43
C PHE A 379 14.85 9.45 7.95
N ASP A 380 15.92 9.25 8.68
CA ASP A 380 15.93 9.30 10.14
C ASP A 380 16.01 10.75 10.61
N MET A 381 14.87 11.30 11.05
CA MET A 381 14.73 12.73 11.41
C MET A 381 15.38 13.09 12.74
N GLU A 382 15.46 12.16 13.68
CA GLU A 382 16.01 12.40 15.02
C GLU A 382 17.22 11.54 15.37
N ASN A 383 17.82 10.88 14.39
CA ASN A 383 18.98 9.98 14.56
C ASN A 383 18.73 8.83 15.55
N ASP A 384 17.47 8.29 15.61
CA ASP A 384 17.12 7.21 16.54
C ASP A 384 17.36 5.79 15.95
N GLY A 385 17.64 5.71 14.65
CA GLY A 385 17.94 4.48 13.92
C GLY A 385 16.76 3.90 13.15
N TYR A 386 15.59 4.53 13.19
CA TYR A 386 14.44 4.21 12.35
C TYR A 386 14.22 5.31 11.31
N LYS A 387 13.87 4.92 10.10
CA LYS A 387 13.54 5.88 9.05
C LYS A 387 12.11 6.34 9.19
N ASP A 388 11.94 7.64 9.39
CA ASP A 388 10.66 8.33 9.40
C ASP A 388 10.19 8.64 7.98
N LEU A 389 8.93 9.03 7.82
CA LEU A 389 8.35 9.32 6.52
C LEU A 389 7.93 10.78 6.41
N PHE A 390 8.46 11.48 5.41
CA PHE A 390 7.98 12.79 4.97
C PHE A 390 7.21 12.67 3.66
N ILE A 391 6.09 13.42 3.53
CA ILE A 391 5.27 13.48 2.32
C ILE A 391 5.01 14.94 1.95
N ALA A 392 5.42 15.32 0.74
CA ALA A 392 5.14 16.62 0.15
C ALA A 392 3.76 16.66 -0.50
N ASN A 393 2.92 17.62 -0.11
CA ASN A 393 1.53 17.70 -0.52
C ASN A 393 1.15 19.01 -1.20
N GLY A 394 0.14 18.93 -2.04
CA GLY A 394 -0.62 20.04 -2.57
C GLY A 394 -0.58 20.18 -4.08
N ILE A 395 -1.67 20.59 -4.64
CA ILE A 395 -1.79 20.99 -6.05
C ILE A 395 -2.31 22.41 -6.15
N TYR A 396 -1.70 23.26 -6.99
CA TYR A 396 -2.07 24.66 -7.08
C TYR A 396 -3.50 24.88 -7.58
N LYS A 397 -4.01 24.04 -8.47
CA LYS A 397 -5.39 24.05 -8.96
C LYS A 397 -5.95 22.63 -8.90
N ASP A 398 -6.96 22.42 -8.06
CA ASP A 398 -7.53 21.11 -7.80
C ASP A 398 -8.61 20.74 -8.84
N LEU A 399 -8.20 19.92 -9.80
CA LEU A 399 -9.09 19.42 -10.85
C LEU A 399 -10.04 18.31 -10.38
N THR A 400 -9.86 17.77 -9.17
CA THR A 400 -10.69 16.70 -8.62
C THR A 400 -11.88 17.21 -7.79
N ASP A 401 -11.94 18.52 -7.53
CA ASP A 401 -13.02 19.13 -6.77
C ASP A 401 -14.38 18.85 -7.43
N GLN A 402 -15.28 18.23 -6.67
CA GLN A 402 -16.56 17.74 -7.19
C GLN A 402 -17.53 18.88 -7.51
N ASP A 403 -17.49 19.98 -6.76
CA ASP A 403 -18.31 21.15 -7.03
C ASP A 403 -17.86 21.83 -8.34
N TYR A 404 -16.54 21.89 -8.55
CA TYR A 404 -15.99 22.37 -9.81
C TYR A 404 -16.39 21.47 -10.99
N LEU A 405 -16.24 20.15 -10.85
CA LEU A 405 -16.62 19.20 -11.89
C LEU A 405 -18.11 19.24 -12.22
N GLN A 406 -18.96 19.38 -11.20
CA GLN A 406 -20.39 19.55 -11.38
C GLN A 406 -20.72 20.89 -12.07
N TYR A 407 -20.04 21.97 -11.71
CA TYR A 407 -20.23 23.28 -12.33
C TYR A 407 -19.90 23.24 -13.82
N ILE A 408 -18.72 22.70 -14.21
CA ILE A 408 -18.31 22.63 -15.62
C ILE A 408 -19.09 21.60 -16.45
N SER A 409 -19.80 20.67 -15.83
CA SER A 409 -20.68 19.71 -16.52
C SER A 409 -22.05 20.30 -16.88
N ASN A 410 -22.37 21.51 -16.40
CA ASN A 410 -23.63 22.16 -16.67
C ASN A 410 -23.65 22.74 -18.10
N ASP A 411 -24.67 22.39 -18.89
CA ASP A 411 -24.80 22.77 -20.31
C ASP A 411 -24.80 24.30 -20.54
N GLU A 412 -25.37 25.07 -19.61
CA GLU A 412 -25.41 26.55 -19.73
C GLU A 412 -24.04 27.15 -19.49
N VAL A 413 -23.29 26.58 -18.52
CA VAL A 413 -21.94 27.00 -18.22
C VAL A 413 -21.02 26.66 -19.40
N VAL A 414 -21.10 25.44 -19.93
CA VAL A 414 -20.35 25.03 -21.11
C VAL A 414 -20.60 25.96 -22.29
N LYS A 415 -21.86 26.26 -22.60
CA LYS A 415 -22.24 27.23 -23.66
C LYS A 415 -21.67 28.62 -23.40
N SER A 416 -21.63 29.09 -22.15
CA SER A 416 -21.08 30.41 -21.79
C SER A 416 -19.57 30.52 -21.93
N ILE A 417 -18.87 29.40 -21.84
CA ILE A 417 -17.40 29.32 -21.92
C ILE A 417 -16.93 29.16 -23.37
N VAL A 418 -17.74 28.49 -24.19
CA VAL A 418 -17.45 28.31 -25.61
C VAL A 418 -17.97 29.52 -26.39
N MET A 419 -17.11 30.46 -26.68
CA MET A 419 -17.43 31.64 -27.52
C MET A 419 -16.82 31.45 -28.92
N ASN A 420 -17.62 31.67 -29.95
CA ASN A 420 -17.17 31.60 -31.35
C ASN A 420 -16.48 30.25 -31.75
N ASN A 421 -16.88 29.13 -31.16
CA ASN A 421 -16.24 27.81 -31.30
C ASN A 421 -14.83 27.71 -30.65
N GLU A 422 -14.43 28.64 -29.81
CA GLU A 422 -13.19 28.57 -29.03
C GLU A 422 -13.53 28.48 -27.53
N VAL A 423 -12.71 27.68 -26.81
CA VAL A 423 -12.85 27.50 -25.35
C VAL A 423 -12.03 28.56 -24.62
N ASP A 424 -12.65 29.33 -23.74
CA ASP A 424 -11.94 30.23 -22.82
C ASP A 424 -11.33 29.42 -21.65
N TYR A 425 -10.15 28.83 -21.91
CA TYR A 425 -9.43 28.06 -20.92
C TYR A 425 -9.03 28.87 -19.69
N LYS A 426 -8.71 30.14 -19.88
CA LYS A 426 -8.31 31.01 -18.77
C LYS A 426 -9.43 31.12 -17.75
N ARG A 427 -10.65 31.38 -18.20
CA ARG A 427 -11.82 31.46 -17.33
C ARG A 427 -12.11 30.15 -16.63
N LEU A 428 -11.97 28.99 -17.33
CA LEU A 428 -12.13 27.66 -16.74
C LEU A 428 -11.15 27.42 -15.60
N ILE A 429 -9.89 27.81 -15.77
CA ILE A 429 -8.83 27.57 -14.78
C ILE A 429 -8.95 28.52 -13.60
N GLU A 430 -9.35 29.77 -13.83
CA GLU A 430 -9.52 30.76 -12.75
C GLU A 430 -10.52 30.29 -11.69
N ILE A 431 -11.57 29.58 -12.08
CA ILE A 431 -12.60 29.08 -11.16
C ILE A 431 -12.24 27.75 -10.47
N ILE A 432 -11.17 27.07 -10.89
CA ILE A 432 -10.69 25.86 -10.19
C ILE A 432 -10.23 26.26 -8.78
N PRO A 433 -10.68 25.54 -7.73
CA PRO A 433 -10.24 25.80 -6.37
C PRO A 433 -8.70 25.71 -6.23
N SER A 434 -8.18 26.54 -5.32
CA SER A 434 -6.77 26.56 -4.98
C SER A 434 -6.64 26.58 -3.46
N GLU A 435 -6.44 25.41 -2.86
CA GLU A 435 -6.36 25.24 -1.42
C GLU A 435 -5.00 24.66 -1.04
N LYS A 436 -4.32 25.33 -0.10
CA LYS A 436 -3.06 24.84 0.44
C LYS A 436 -3.34 23.73 1.44
N VAL A 437 -2.73 22.58 1.23
CA VAL A 437 -2.78 21.46 2.15
C VAL A 437 -1.45 21.30 2.89
N PRO A 438 -1.44 20.81 4.14
CA PRO A 438 -0.20 20.60 4.86
C PRO A 438 0.60 19.44 4.28
N ASN A 439 1.92 19.54 4.34
CA ASN A 439 2.79 18.37 4.22
C ASN A 439 2.57 17.45 5.42
N HIS A 440 2.96 16.18 5.31
CA HIS A 440 2.89 15.24 6.40
C HIS A 440 4.26 14.73 6.80
N ALA A 441 4.48 14.60 8.09
CA ALA A 441 5.58 13.86 8.66
C ALA A 441 5.02 12.78 9.59
N TYR A 442 5.55 11.58 9.48
CA TYR A 442 5.17 10.44 10.31
C TYR A 442 6.42 9.87 10.97
N LYS A 443 6.35 9.74 12.30
CA LYS A 443 7.40 9.09 13.07
C LYS A 443 7.23 7.58 12.99
N ASN A 444 8.31 6.89 12.66
CA ASN A 444 8.39 5.44 12.73
C ASN A 444 8.55 5.00 14.19
N LEU A 445 7.66 4.14 14.68
CA LEU A 445 7.66 3.69 16.07
C LEU A 445 8.39 2.36 16.28
N ASN A 446 8.37 1.49 15.28
CA ASN A 446 8.89 0.12 15.40
C ASN A 446 9.05 -0.61 14.05
N GLY A 447 9.21 0.11 12.96
CA GLY A 447 9.35 -0.45 11.62
C GLY A 447 8.04 -0.59 10.84
N ILE A 448 6.94 -0.93 11.49
CA ILE A 448 5.66 -1.20 10.82
C ILE A 448 4.51 -0.29 11.27
N ASN A 449 4.68 0.48 12.32
CA ASN A 449 3.69 1.43 12.83
C ASN A 449 4.24 2.84 12.77
N PHE A 450 3.48 3.72 12.16
CA PHE A 450 3.79 5.13 12.07
C PHE A 450 2.78 5.97 12.86
N SER A 451 3.21 7.10 13.38
CA SER A 451 2.33 8.08 14.01
C SER A 451 2.58 9.46 13.43
N SER A 452 1.51 10.26 13.29
CA SER A 452 1.66 11.65 12.87
C SER A 452 2.64 12.40 13.79
N TYR A 453 3.65 13.03 13.19
CA TYR A 453 4.70 13.74 13.92
C TYR A 453 4.29 15.20 14.13
N THR A 454 3.39 15.44 15.09
CA THR A 454 2.71 16.74 15.31
C THR A 454 3.65 17.90 15.66
N ASN A 455 4.83 17.62 16.20
CA ASN A 455 5.84 18.64 16.54
C ASN A 455 7.02 18.60 15.56
N SER A 456 6.82 18.07 14.36
CA SER A 456 7.88 18.08 13.36
C SER A 456 8.21 19.50 12.88
N GLY A 457 7.23 20.38 12.76
CA GLY A 457 7.36 21.70 12.14
C GLY A 457 7.28 21.66 10.61
N LEU A 458 7.04 20.48 10.02
CA LEU A 458 6.98 20.26 8.57
C LEU A 458 5.57 20.38 7.99
N ASP A 459 4.53 20.44 8.83
CA ASP A 459 3.10 20.41 8.47
C ASP A 459 2.56 21.75 7.99
N LEU A 460 3.38 22.51 7.25
CA LEU A 460 2.99 23.81 6.72
C LEU A 460 2.09 23.68 5.48
N PRO A 461 0.96 24.39 5.43
CA PRO A 461 0.08 24.40 4.24
C PRO A 461 0.78 24.98 3.01
N SER A 462 0.84 24.22 1.93
CA SER A 462 1.65 24.53 0.75
C SER A 462 1.11 23.93 -0.54
N PHE A 463 1.86 24.14 -1.62
CA PHE A 463 1.76 23.42 -2.88
C PHE A 463 3.12 22.77 -3.16
N SER A 464 3.51 21.85 -2.28
CA SER A 464 4.81 21.19 -2.27
C SER A 464 4.87 20.04 -3.27
N ASN A 465 6.03 19.86 -3.92
CA ASN A 465 6.24 18.83 -4.94
C ASN A 465 7.55 18.06 -4.67
N GLY A 466 8.65 18.41 -5.38
CA GLY A 466 9.95 17.79 -5.16
C GLY A 466 10.55 18.18 -3.82
N SER A 467 11.24 17.23 -3.20
CA SER A 467 11.92 17.44 -1.92
C SER A 467 13.17 16.59 -1.82
N ALA A 468 14.17 17.08 -1.07
CA ALA A 468 15.41 16.36 -0.81
C ALA A 468 15.94 16.68 0.59
N TYR A 469 16.58 15.70 1.21
CA TYR A 469 17.24 15.85 2.50
C TYR A 469 18.77 15.77 2.38
N GLY A 470 19.45 16.44 3.29
CA GLY A 470 20.90 16.42 3.42
C GLY A 470 21.32 17.26 4.63
N ASP A 471 22.50 17.03 5.14
CA ASP A 471 23.08 17.75 6.27
C ASP A 471 23.80 19.01 5.75
N LEU A 472 23.06 20.15 5.71
CA LEU A 472 23.48 21.39 5.02
C LEU A 472 24.50 22.21 5.80
N ASP A 473 24.62 22.00 7.11
CA ASP A 473 25.55 22.72 7.96
C ASP A 473 26.60 21.82 8.65
N ASN A 474 26.57 20.51 8.30
CA ASN A 474 27.48 19.48 8.79
C ASN A 474 27.42 19.28 10.32
N ASP A 475 26.24 19.41 10.92
CA ASP A 475 26.03 19.14 12.35
C ASP A 475 25.64 17.68 12.63
N GLY A 476 25.33 16.90 11.58
CA GLY A 476 25.00 15.47 11.63
C GLY A 476 23.51 15.18 11.65
N ASP A 477 22.67 16.20 11.67
CA ASP A 477 21.23 16.07 11.53
C ASP A 477 20.82 16.36 10.08
N LEU A 478 19.82 15.63 9.55
CA LEU A 478 19.40 15.80 8.17
C LEU A 478 18.39 16.94 8.06
N ASP A 479 18.71 17.94 7.25
CA ASP A 479 17.84 19.06 6.88
C ASP A 479 16.96 18.70 5.69
N LEU A 480 15.92 19.51 5.42
CA LEU A 480 14.96 19.24 4.36
C LEU A 480 14.72 20.47 3.49
N ILE A 481 14.79 20.26 2.17
CA ILE A 481 14.46 21.27 1.15
C ILE A 481 13.20 20.83 0.41
N VAL A 482 12.24 21.76 0.21
CA VAL A 482 11.00 21.46 -0.50
C VAL A 482 10.69 22.52 -1.54
N ASN A 483 10.57 22.11 -2.80
CA ASN A 483 10.16 22.97 -3.92
C ASN A 483 8.63 23.12 -3.92
N ASN A 484 8.17 24.36 -4.08
CA ASN A 484 6.75 24.71 -4.03
C ASN A 484 6.31 25.42 -5.31
N VAL A 485 5.13 25.09 -5.82
CA VAL A 485 4.51 25.83 -6.92
C VAL A 485 3.87 27.12 -6.39
N ASN A 486 4.19 28.26 -7.03
CA ASN A 486 3.66 29.59 -6.71
C ASN A 486 3.84 30.02 -5.24
N MET A 487 4.89 29.51 -4.61
CA MET A 487 5.31 29.86 -3.26
C MET A 487 6.84 29.88 -3.15
N PRO A 488 7.43 30.54 -2.15
CA PRO A 488 8.85 30.42 -1.88
C PRO A 488 9.28 28.98 -1.58
N LEU A 489 10.51 28.65 -1.90
CA LEU A 489 11.18 27.43 -1.46
C LEU A 489 11.08 27.30 0.06
N PHE A 490 10.86 26.08 0.56
CA PHE A 490 11.04 25.81 1.99
C PHE A 490 12.42 25.22 2.23
N VAL A 491 13.13 25.82 3.18
CA VAL A 491 14.40 25.34 3.73
C VAL A 491 14.18 25.11 5.21
N PHE A 492 14.16 23.86 5.61
CA PHE A 492 13.96 23.45 7.00
C PHE A 492 15.30 23.01 7.59
N GLU A 493 15.75 23.71 8.62
CA GLU A 493 16.86 23.28 9.45
C GLU A 493 16.37 22.32 10.51
N ASN A 494 16.99 21.17 10.64
CA ASN A 494 16.76 20.24 11.72
C ASN A 494 17.34 20.77 13.02
N LYS A 495 16.55 20.86 14.06
CA LYS A 495 16.93 21.36 15.39
C LYS A 495 16.94 20.24 16.42
N ASN A 496 17.33 19.06 16.00
CA ASN A 496 17.34 17.90 16.86
C ASN A 496 18.08 18.21 18.18
N LYS A 497 17.36 18.12 19.27
CA LYS A 497 17.88 18.31 20.63
C LYS A 497 18.11 16.98 21.36
N SER A 498 17.94 15.87 20.66
CA SER A 498 18.20 14.56 21.22
C SER A 498 19.69 14.39 21.51
N THR A 499 20.03 13.45 22.37
CA THR A 499 21.41 13.04 22.59
C THR A 499 21.79 11.86 21.69
N ASN A 500 21.01 11.64 20.64
CA ASN A 500 21.25 10.58 19.69
C ASN A 500 22.52 10.87 18.88
N ASN A 501 23.20 9.81 18.56
CA ASN A 501 24.45 9.86 17.82
C ASN A 501 24.17 9.52 16.35
N TYR A 502 25.13 9.84 15.48
CA TYR A 502 25.09 9.52 14.06
C TYR A 502 26.43 8.98 13.56
N ILE A 503 26.42 8.44 12.33
CA ILE A 503 27.61 8.22 11.53
C ILE A 503 27.29 8.49 10.07
N LYS A 504 28.15 9.21 9.39
CA LYS A 504 28.04 9.55 7.98
C LYS A 504 29.21 8.91 7.20
N LEU A 505 28.91 8.39 6.03
CA LEU A 505 29.92 7.78 5.17
C LEU A 505 30.10 8.59 3.89
N GLU A 506 31.34 8.71 3.48
CA GLU A 506 31.76 9.24 2.19
C GLU A 506 32.47 8.12 1.44
N LEU A 507 31.92 7.72 0.31
CA LEU A 507 32.38 6.54 -0.42
C LEU A 507 33.02 6.92 -1.74
N LYS A 508 34.13 6.26 -2.05
CA LYS A 508 34.80 6.36 -3.33
C LYS A 508 34.84 4.99 -3.98
N GLY A 509 34.14 4.85 -5.10
CA GLY A 509 34.06 3.65 -5.88
C GLY A 509 35.24 3.46 -6.85
N LEU A 510 35.21 2.32 -7.51
CA LEU A 510 36.14 1.94 -8.60
C LEU A 510 35.50 2.18 -9.97
N TYR A 511 36.35 2.04 -11.00
CA TYR A 511 35.97 2.21 -12.40
C TYR A 511 35.34 3.58 -12.66
N ASN A 512 34.30 3.63 -13.46
CA ASN A 512 33.56 4.85 -13.79
C ASN A 512 32.43 5.18 -12.82
N ASN A 513 32.17 4.33 -11.81
CA ASN A 513 31.22 4.59 -10.74
C ASN A 513 31.94 5.19 -9.51
N VAL A 514 32.51 6.40 -9.66
CA VAL A 514 33.36 7.06 -8.64
C VAL A 514 32.58 7.34 -7.35
N ASN A 515 31.28 7.58 -7.42
CA ASN A 515 30.41 7.82 -6.28
C ASN A 515 29.88 6.56 -5.61
N ALA A 516 30.31 5.37 -6.06
CA ALA A 516 29.95 4.08 -5.50
C ALA A 516 28.43 3.84 -5.39
N ILE A 517 27.65 4.30 -6.38
CA ILE A 517 26.22 4.06 -6.48
C ILE A 517 25.99 2.54 -6.53
N GLY A 518 24.95 2.04 -5.82
CA GLY A 518 24.68 0.59 -5.66
C GLY A 518 25.44 -0.07 -4.51
N THR A 519 26.26 0.69 -3.75
CA THR A 519 26.89 0.16 -2.55
C THR A 519 25.88 -0.10 -1.45
N LYS A 520 25.91 -1.30 -0.85
CA LYS A 520 25.12 -1.66 0.33
C LYS A 520 25.93 -1.50 1.61
N ILE A 521 25.40 -0.77 2.57
CA ILE A 521 26.06 -0.47 3.84
C ILE A 521 25.24 -1.07 4.97
N ILE A 522 25.91 -1.82 5.85
CA ILE A 522 25.32 -2.46 7.02
C ILE A 522 25.96 -1.87 8.27
N VAL A 523 25.20 -1.19 9.10
CA VAL A 523 25.63 -0.64 10.37
C VAL A 523 25.04 -1.46 11.51
N LYS A 524 25.92 -2.00 12.35
CA LYS A 524 25.54 -2.87 13.48
C LYS A 524 25.79 -2.13 14.79
N THR A 525 24.74 -1.95 15.56
CA THR A 525 24.75 -1.34 16.89
C THR A 525 24.34 -2.35 17.96
N LYS A 526 24.41 -1.96 19.23
CA LYS A 526 23.80 -2.74 20.32
C LYS A 526 22.26 -2.83 20.22
N ASN A 527 21.63 -1.91 19.46
CA ASN A 527 20.18 -1.79 19.32
C ASN A 527 19.63 -2.55 18.11
N GLY A 528 20.49 -2.95 17.17
CA GLY A 528 20.06 -3.66 15.96
C GLY A 528 21.00 -3.45 14.78
N ILE A 529 20.50 -3.78 13.62
CA ILE A 529 21.20 -3.66 12.34
C ILE A 529 20.41 -2.68 11.47
N GLN A 530 21.08 -1.78 10.80
CA GLN A 530 20.48 -0.88 9.81
C GLN A 530 21.15 -1.12 8.45
N ILE A 531 20.37 -1.02 7.39
CA ILE A 531 20.87 -1.17 6.02
C ILE A 531 20.46 0.04 5.19
N GLN A 532 21.41 0.53 4.37
CA GLN A 532 21.13 1.53 3.33
C GLN A 532 21.90 1.18 2.07
N GLU A 533 21.32 1.53 0.93
CA GLU A 533 21.98 1.50 -0.36
C GLU A 533 22.28 2.93 -0.82
N VAL A 534 23.41 3.11 -1.51
CA VAL A 534 23.78 4.40 -2.09
C VAL A 534 22.99 4.59 -3.37
N GLN A 535 21.86 5.28 -3.26
CA GLN A 535 21.05 5.67 -4.39
C GLN A 535 20.49 7.08 -4.17
N PRO A 536 21.01 8.10 -4.88
CA PRO A 536 20.65 9.48 -4.63
C PRO A 536 19.34 9.92 -5.27
N ALA A 537 18.89 9.30 -6.38
CA ALA A 537 17.62 9.62 -7.02
C ALA A 537 16.45 9.03 -6.20
N ARG A 538 15.69 9.88 -5.50
CA ARG A 538 14.65 9.47 -4.54
C ARG A 538 13.43 10.38 -4.58
N GLY A 539 12.32 9.85 -4.09
CA GLY A 539 11.10 10.61 -3.93
C GLY A 539 10.45 11.01 -5.26
N PHE A 540 10.29 12.31 -5.48
CA PHE A 540 9.66 12.87 -6.68
C PHE A 540 10.58 13.90 -7.35
N GLN A 541 11.02 13.59 -8.57
CA GLN A 541 11.82 14.49 -9.41
C GLN A 541 13.13 15.00 -8.76
N SER A 542 13.65 14.34 -7.71
CA SER A 542 14.65 14.91 -6.83
C SER A 542 15.85 14.00 -6.57
N THR A 543 16.93 14.59 -6.09
CA THR A 543 18.17 13.92 -5.69
C THR A 543 18.58 14.35 -4.30
N VAL A 544 18.82 13.41 -3.38
CA VAL A 544 19.33 13.65 -2.04
C VAL A 544 20.85 13.66 -1.99
N ASP A 545 21.44 14.09 -0.85
CA ASP A 545 22.88 13.94 -0.64
C ASP A 545 23.32 12.48 -0.77
N ILE A 546 24.33 12.24 -1.58
CA ILE A 546 24.84 10.90 -1.87
C ILE A 546 25.55 10.24 -0.68
N ARG A 547 25.89 11.00 0.37
CA ARG A 547 26.59 10.53 1.56
C ARG A 547 25.61 9.92 2.56
N PRO A 548 25.56 8.58 2.75
CA PRO A 548 24.62 7.95 3.66
C PRO A 548 24.83 8.38 5.11
N ASN A 549 23.76 8.77 5.79
CA ASN A 549 23.72 9.09 7.21
C ASN A 549 22.92 8.04 7.98
N PHE A 550 23.48 7.58 9.10
CA PHE A 550 22.85 6.59 9.98
C PHE A 550 22.69 7.18 11.37
N GLY A 551 21.45 7.28 11.84
CA GLY A 551 21.17 7.55 13.22
C GLY A 551 21.47 6.34 14.09
N LEU A 552 22.04 6.54 15.24
CA LEU A 552 22.57 5.48 16.10
C LEU A 552 21.88 5.41 17.47
N GLY A 553 20.92 6.30 17.73
CA GLY A 553 20.35 6.46 19.04
C GLY A 553 21.42 6.73 20.09
N ASP A 554 21.41 5.99 21.18
CA ASP A 554 22.37 6.13 22.27
C ASP A 554 23.69 5.31 22.07
N ALA A 555 23.87 4.68 20.92
CA ALA A 555 25.07 3.91 20.63
C ALA A 555 26.27 4.84 20.34
N THR A 556 27.38 4.65 21.07
CA THR A 556 28.59 5.44 20.93
C THR A 556 29.64 4.82 20.02
N ASN A 557 29.47 3.55 19.70
CA ASN A 557 30.36 2.80 18.80
C ASN A 557 29.51 1.85 17.95
N VAL A 558 29.96 1.61 16.72
CA VAL A 558 29.29 0.75 15.74
C VAL A 558 30.27 -0.14 15.01
N ASP A 559 29.81 -1.26 14.49
CA ASP A 559 30.52 -2.02 13.46
C ASP A 559 29.89 -1.72 12.10
N ILE A 560 30.72 -1.51 11.08
CA ILE A 560 30.30 -1.15 9.73
C ILE A 560 30.81 -2.21 8.76
N GLU A 561 29.92 -2.69 7.92
CA GLU A 561 30.23 -3.54 6.77
C GLU A 561 29.77 -2.82 5.51
N VAL A 562 30.67 -2.60 4.56
CA VAL A 562 30.38 -2.01 3.25
C VAL A 562 30.54 -3.10 2.20
N ILE A 563 29.48 -3.34 1.43
CA ILE A 563 29.45 -4.27 0.31
C ILE A 563 29.46 -3.42 -0.95
N TRP A 564 30.60 -3.39 -1.61
CA TRP A 564 30.80 -2.61 -2.82
C TRP A 564 30.17 -3.27 -4.05
N PRO A 565 29.83 -2.51 -5.10
CA PRO A 565 29.12 -3.04 -6.25
C PRO A 565 29.87 -4.15 -7.00
N TYR A 566 31.21 -4.14 -6.95
CA TYR A 566 32.08 -5.02 -7.77
C TYR A 566 32.78 -6.12 -6.97
N GLY A 567 32.11 -6.66 -5.95
CA GLY A 567 32.57 -7.86 -5.25
C GLY A 567 33.63 -7.64 -4.19
N LYS A 568 33.79 -6.43 -3.72
CA LYS A 568 34.65 -6.13 -2.56
C LYS A 568 33.84 -5.89 -1.30
N LYS A 569 34.48 -6.06 -0.14
CA LYS A 569 33.91 -5.68 1.16
C LYS A 569 34.92 -4.93 2.01
N THR A 570 34.42 -3.97 2.81
CA THR A 570 35.18 -3.28 3.84
C THR A 570 34.52 -3.52 5.19
N PHE A 571 35.32 -3.86 6.20
CA PHE A 571 34.85 -4.09 7.56
C PHE A 571 35.55 -3.15 8.53
N LEU A 572 34.79 -2.38 9.28
CA LEU A 572 35.26 -1.55 10.36
C LEU A 572 34.62 -1.99 11.67
N LYS A 573 35.42 -2.14 12.72
CA LYS A 573 34.93 -2.56 14.03
C LYS A 573 35.11 -1.47 15.07
N ASN A 574 34.14 -1.37 15.96
CA ASN A 574 34.18 -0.46 17.10
C ASN A 574 34.48 0.99 16.73
N VAL A 575 33.85 1.45 15.66
CA VAL A 575 33.98 2.83 15.15
C VAL A 575 33.20 3.77 16.06
N LYS A 576 33.83 4.89 16.43
CA LYS A 576 33.16 5.91 17.25
C LYS A 576 32.06 6.63 16.46
N ALA A 577 30.98 6.95 17.14
CA ALA A 577 29.91 7.77 16.61
C ALA A 577 30.33 9.25 16.39
N ASN A 578 29.46 10.03 15.79
CA ASN A 578 29.54 11.48 15.53
C ASN A 578 30.77 11.87 14.70
N GLN A 579 30.93 11.24 13.56
CA GLN A 579 31.98 11.57 12.59
C GLN A 579 31.58 11.18 11.15
N ILE A 580 32.31 11.75 10.20
CA ILE A 580 32.28 11.34 8.80
C ILE A 580 33.46 10.39 8.56
N ILE A 581 33.21 9.30 7.85
CA ILE A 581 34.23 8.30 7.50
C ILE A 581 34.32 8.22 5.98
N SER A 582 35.49 8.54 5.45
CA SER A 582 35.79 8.35 4.02
C SER A 582 36.34 6.93 3.81
N LEU A 583 35.77 6.19 2.87
CA LEU A 583 36.18 4.84 2.49
C LEU A 583 36.40 4.76 0.99
N ASP A 584 37.44 4.04 0.58
CA ASP A 584 37.80 3.85 -0.83
C ASP A 584 37.67 2.35 -1.16
N GLU A 585 36.93 2.00 -2.20
CA GLU A 585 36.70 0.63 -2.63
C GLU A 585 37.99 -0.13 -2.96
N LYS A 586 39.06 0.59 -3.41
CA LYS A 586 40.37 -0.01 -3.69
C LYS A 586 40.97 -0.72 -2.50
N ASP A 587 40.66 -0.22 -1.27
CA ASP A 587 41.17 -0.74 0.00
C ASP A 587 40.30 -1.90 0.54
N GLY A 588 39.20 -2.22 -0.12
CA GLY A 588 38.33 -3.34 0.17
C GLY A 588 38.99 -4.68 -0.15
N ILE A 589 38.57 -5.72 0.59
CA ILE A 589 39.04 -7.10 0.36
C ILE A 589 38.14 -7.78 -0.67
N GLU A 590 38.74 -8.53 -1.59
CA GLU A 590 37.98 -9.37 -2.50
C GLU A 590 37.13 -10.37 -1.71
N PHE A 591 35.88 -10.45 -2.02
CA PHE A 591 34.92 -11.31 -1.35
C PHE A 591 34.09 -12.06 -2.38
N SER A 592 34.29 -13.35 -2.48
CA SER A 592 33.48 -14.24 -3.29
C SER A 592 32.43 -14.93 -2.41
N ASP A 593 31.48 -14.19 -1.88
CA ASP A 593 30.29 -14.82 -1.34
C ASP A 593 29.30 -15.02 -2.48
N ASP A 594 28.86 -16.24 -2.56
CA ASP A 594 27.60 -16.54 -3.21
C ASP A 594 26.51 -15.83 -2.36
N LEU A 595 26.16 -14.58 -2.68
CA LEU A 595 25.06 -13.85 -2.01
C LEU A 595 23.74 -14.62 -2.12
N THR A 596 23.73 -15.69 -2.93
CA THR A 596 22.66 -16.69 -3.00
C THR A 596 22.55 -17.58 -1.77
N ASN A 597 23.48 -17.48 -0.79
CA ASN A 597 23.37 -18.14 0.51
C ASN A 597 22.44 -17.40 1.49
N ASN A 598 21.46 -16.64 1.03
CA ASN A 598 20.19 -16.65 1.72
C ASN A 598 19.76 -18.11 1.77
N LYS A 599 19.99 -18.78 2.91
CA LYS A 599 19.35 -20.07 3.20
C LYS A 599 17.88 -19.81 3.00
N ALA A 600 17.41 -20.08 1.79
CA ALA A 600 16.00 -20.14 1.53
C ALA A 600 15.45 -21.03 2.64
N THR A 601 14.80 -20.41 3.61
CA THR A 601 14.15 -21.14 4.70
C THR A 601 13.28 -22.13 3.98
N LYS A 602 13.54 -23.43 4.18
CA LYS A 602 12.71 -24.44 3.52
C LYS A 602 11.27 -24.10 3.87
N PRO A 603 10.42 -23.87 2.89
CA PRO A 603 9.03 -23.52 3.19
C PRO A 603 8.45 -24.62 4.06
N LEU A 604 7.72 -24.24 5.10
CA LEU A 604 7.00 -25.19 5.97
C LEU A 604 6.00 -26.04 5.16
N PHE A 605 5.45 -25.44 4.10
CA PHE A 605 4.52 -26.10 3.19
C PHE A 605 5.10 -26.14 1.79
N GLN A 606 4.94 -27.28 1.13
CA GLN A 606 5.27 -27.45 -0.29
C GLN A 606 3.97 -27.60 -1.07
N LYS A 607 3.90 -26.95 -2.24
CA LYS A 607 2.76 -27.14 -3.16
C LYS A 607 2.71 -28.59 -3.62
N ASN A 608 1.71 -29.32 -3.15
CA ASN A 608 1.46 -30.68 -3.60
C ASN A 608 0.70 -30.65 -4.95
N LYS A 609 1.03 -31.56 -5.84
CA LYS A 609 0.33 -31.75 -7.10
C LYS A 609 -0.75 -32.80 -6.93
N ILE A 610 -1.76 -32.50 -6.11
CA ILE A 610 -2.93 -33.38 -5.99
C ILE A 610 -3.66 -33.37 -7.34
N LYS A 611 -3.99 -34.54 -7.83
CA LYS A 611 -4.88 -34.73 -8.96
C LYS A 611 -6.20 -35.29 -8.44
N PRO A 612 -7.35 -34.79 -8.88
CA PRO A 612 -7.56 -33.81 -9.97
C PRO A 612 -7.31 -32.37 -9.50
N ASN A 613 -6.95 -31.49 -10.44
CA ASN A 613 -6.86 -30.06 -10.17
C ASN A 613 -8.31 -29.47 -10.16
N ILE A 614 -8.78 -29.13 -8.97
CA ILE A 614 -10.07 -28.45 -8.78
C ILE A 614 -9.85 -26.95 -8.65
N VAL A 615 -10.66 -26.20 -9.37
CA VAL A 615 -10.69 -24.74 -9.31
C VAL A 615 -12.10 -24.33 -8.93
N HIS A 616 -12.26 -23.75 -7.74
CA HIS A 616 -13.49 -23.11 -7.33
C HIS A 616 -13.80 -21.90 -8.22
N LYS A 617 -15.08 -21.68 -8.49
CA LYS A 617 -15.54 -20.51 -9.26
C LYS A 617 -16.71 -19.89 -8.52
N GLU A 618 -16.58 -18.61 -8.22
CA GLU A 618 -17.68 -17.83 -7.68
C GLU A 618 -18.71 -17.46 -8.75
N SER A 619 -19.90 -17.10 -8.30
CA SER A 619 -20.91 -16.53 -9.17
C SER A 619 -20.53 -15.10 -9.60
N ASN A 620 -21.19 -14.56 -10.62
CA ASN A 620 -20.99 -13.17 -11.04
C ASN A 620 -21.94 -12.19 -10.32
N PHE A 621 -22.54 -12.61 -9.20
CA PHE A 621 -23.45 -11.77 -8.46
C PHE A 621 -22.69 -10.66 -7.74
N VAL A 622 -23.26 -9.46 -7.68
CA VAL A 622 -22.65 -8.29 -7.00
C VAL A 622 -23.53 -7.91 -5.83
N ASP A 623 -23.14 -8.32 -4.65
CA ASP A 623 -23.88 -8.11 -3.40
C ASP A 623 -24.19 -6.63 -3.13
N PHE A 624 -23.26 -5.73 -3.46
CA PHE A 624 -23.39 -4.29 -3.28
C PHE A 624 -24.59 -3.66 -4.02
N ASN A 625 -25.12 -4.35 -5.05
CA ASN A 625 -26.32 -3.92 -5.74
C ASN A 625 -27.60 -4.18 -4.95
N ARG A 626 -27.55 -5.09 -3.98
CA ARG A 626 -28.69 -5.47 -3.10
C ARG A 626 -28.49 -4.97 -1.68
N GLU A 627 -27.34 -5.25 -1.10
CA GLU A 627 -26.96 -4.94 0.28
C GLU A 627 -25.97 -3.75 0.30
N ARG A 628 -26.49 -2.53 0.26
CA ARG A 628 -25.65 -1.32 0.06
C ARG A 628 -24.70 -1.00 1.21
N LEU A 629 -24.95 -1.56 2.39
CA LEU A 629 -24.14 -1.33 3.59
C LEU A 629 -23.14 -2.45 3.88
N ILE A 630 -23.16 -3.51 3.11
CA ILE A 630 -22.21 -4.60 3.24
C ILE A 630 -20.81 -4.12 2.84
N TYR A 631 -19.79 -4.52 3.57
CA TYR A 631 -18.40 -4.11 3.30
C TYR A 631 -17.58 -5.19 2.56
N HIS A 632 -18.10 -6.40 2.48
CA HIS A 632 -17.57 -7.52 1.70
C HIS A 632 -18.73 -8.30 1.07
N MET A 633 -18.45 -9.19 0.13
CA MET A 633 -19.49 -9.96 -0.55
C MET A 633 -19.70 -11.30 0.13
N CYS A 634 -20.86 -11.51 0.75
CA CYS A 634 -21.28 -12.81 1.30
C CYS A 634 -21.43 -13.90 0.21
N SER A 635 -21.64 -13.50 -1.03
CA SER A 635 -21.68 -14.42 -2.17
C SER A 635 -20.31 -14.94 -2.61
N SER A 636 -19.24 -14.50 -1.97
CA SER A 636 -17.85 -14.86 -2.29
C SER A 636 -17.07 -15.26 -1.03
N GLU A 637 -17.75 -15.76 0.00
CA GLU A 637 -17.12 -16.24 1.24
C GLU A 637 -16.61 -17.70 1.11
N GLY A 638 -16.88 -18.38 0.00
CA GLY A 638 -16.45 -19.74 -0.30
C GLY A 638 -15.04 -19.87 -0.90
N PRO A 639 -14.62 -21.13 -1.20
CA PRO A 639 -15.26 -22.37 -0.77
C PRO A 639 -14.94 -22.73 0.68
N LYS A 640 -15.89 -23.38 1.36
CA LYS A 640 -15.61 -24.11 2.60
C LYS A 640 -15.10 -25.51 2.25
N ILE A 641 -14.15 -25.99 3.06
CA ILE A 641 -13.53 -27.31 2.87
C ILE A 641 -13.64 -28.08 4.18
N THR A 642 -14.18 -29.26 4.12
CA THR A 642 -14.27 -30.17 5.25
C THR A 642 -13.77 -31.57 4.85
N LYS A 643 -13.54 -32.43 5.83
CA LYS A 643 -13.04 -33.80 5.62
C LYS A 643 -13.81 -34.79 6.47
N GLY A 644 -13.87 -36.02 6.01
CA GLY A 644 -14.48 -37.15 6.71
C GLY A 644 -14.42 -38.41 5.85
N ASP A 645 -14.41 -39.57 6.48
CA ASP A 645 -14.53 -40.85 5.77
C ASP A 645 -16.02 -41.07 5.40
N ILE A 646 -16.40 -40.66 4.19
CA ILE A 646 -17.78 -40.73 3.75
C ILE A 646 -18.14 -42.05 3.07
N ASN A 647 -17.14 -42.88 2.76
CA ASN A 647 -17.39 -44.15 2.06
C ASN A 647 -17.11 -45.39 2.91
N GLY A 648 -16.66 -45.24 4.15
CA GLY A 648 -16.40 -46.27 5.13
C GLY A 648 -15.12 -47.06 4.90
N ASP A 649 -14.12 -46.46 4.23
CA ASP A 649 -12.84 -47.10 3.93
C ASP A 649 -11.70 -46.79 4.93
N ASN A 650 -11.98 -46.00 5.96
CA ASN A 650 -11.08 -45.48 6.98
C ASN A 650 -10.00 -44.49 6.46
N GLU A 651 -10.20 -43.90 5.27
CA GLU A 651 -9.42 -42.82 4.73
C GLU A 651 -10.25 -41.51 4.73
N GLU A 652 -9.64 -40.39 5.08
CA GLU A 652 -10.38 -39.11 5.06
C GLU A 652 -10.55 -38.58 3.65
N ASP A 653 -11.78 -38.41 3.22
CA ASP A 653 -12.19 -37.76 1.96
C ASP A 653 -12.26 -36.24 2.15
N ILE A 654 -12.25 -35.47 1.06
CA ILE A 654 -12.35 -34.00 1.09
C ILE A 654 -13.63 -33.57 0.40
N LEU A 655 -14.41 -32.75 1.11
CA LEU A 655 -15.62 -32.12 0.60
C LEU A 655 -15.37 -30.62 0.39
N ILE A 656 -15.75 -30.11 -0.78
CA ILE A 656 -15.55 -28.72 -1.16
C ILE A 656 -16.90 -28.12 -1.54
N SER A 657 -17.34 -27.10 -0.83
CA SER A 657 -18.60 -26.41 -1.09
C SER A 657 -18.59 -25.69 -2.44
N SER A 658 -19.77 -25.37 -2.96
CA SER A 658 -19.91 -24.72 -4.25
C SER A 658 -20.71 -23.44 -4.18
N SER A 659 -20.32 -22.48 -5.01
CA SER A 659 -21.12 -21.30 -5.27
C SER A 659 -22.31 -21.64 -6.19
N LYS A 660 -23.28 -20.75 -6.19
CA LYS A 660 -24.49 -20.88 -7.05
C LYS A 660 -24.14 -21.04 -8.52
N GLY A 661 -24.78 -22.02 -9.16
CA GLY A 661 -24.54 -22.40 -10.55
C GLY A 661 -23.42 -23.44 -10.74
N ASN A 662 -22.70 -23.78 -9.68
CA ASN A 662 -21.66 -24.80 -9.65
C ASN A 662 -22.11 -26.01 -8.82
N THR A 663 -21.27 -27.04 -8.74
CA THR A 663 -21.59 -28.29 -8.00
C THR A 663 -20.56 -28.53 -6.93
N THR A 664 -21.01 -28.90 -5.74
CA THR A 664 -20.17 -29.42 -4.68
C THR A 664 -19.29 -30.56 -5.19
N GLN A 665 -18.04 -30.57 -4.80
CA GLN A 665 -17.05 -31.57 -5.17
C GLN A 665 -16.70 -32.42 -3.96
N ILE A 666 -16.72 -33.74 -4.17
CA ILE A 666 -16.17 -34.68 -3.20
C ILE A 666 -14.95 -35.32 -3.84
N LEU A 667 -13.84 -35.33 -3.11
CA LEU A 667 -12.61 -35.98 -3.47
C LEU A 667 -12.44 -37.21 -2.59
N ILE A 668 -12.58 -38.36 -3.19
CA ILE A 668 -12.36 -39.63 -2.52
C ILE A 668 -10.89 -39.94 -2.50
N LYS A 669 -10.36 -40.22 -1.32
CA LYS A 669 -8.97 -40.63 -1.13
C LYS A 669 -8.74 -42.07 -1.60
N ASP A 670 -7.58 -42.30 -2.23
CA ASP A 670 -7.13 -43.63 -2.64
C ASP A 670 -5.61 -43.71 -2.47
N GLY A 671 -5.19 -44.13 -1.29
CA GLY A 671 -3.77 -44.14 -0.87
C GLY A 671 -3.16 -42.74 -0.85
N SER A 672 -2.27 -42.39 -1.80
CA SER A 672 -1.67 -41.06 -1.91
C SER A 672 -2.41 -40.08 -2.83
N ASP A 673 -3.37 -40.53 -3.59
CA ASP A 673 -4.08 -39.76 -4.60
C ASP A 673 -5.55 -39.55 -4.21
N TYR A 674 -6.21 -38.67 -4.97
CA TYR A 674 -7.64 -38.41 -4.85
C TYR A 674 -8.32 -38.51 -6.21
N TYR A 675 -9.57 -38.92 -6.22
CA TYR A 675 -10.40 -38.86 -7.43
C TYR A 675 -11.76 -38.21 -7.14
N ILE A 676 -12.34 -37.55 -8.16
CA ILE A 676 -13.66 -36.92 -8.02
C ILE A 676 -14.73 -37.98 -7.91
N ASP A 677 -15.59 -37.90 -6.89
CA ASP A 677 -16.76 -38.71 -6.76
C ASP A 677 -17.71 -38.54 -7.96
N LYS A 678 -18.27 -39.65 -8.43
CA LYS A 678 -19.23 -39.66 -9.52
C LYS A 678 -20.63 -40.19 -9.11
N LYS A 679 -20.72 -40.80 -7.92
CA LYS A 679 -21.94 -41.38 -7.41
C LYS A 679 -23.02 -40.31 -7.19
N ASN A 680 -22.61 -39.21 -6.56
CA ASN A 680 -23.49 -38.10 -6.17
C ASN A 680 -23.67 -37.03 -7.24
N LYS A 681 -23.10 -37.22 -8.44
CA LYS A 681 -23.15 -36.22 -9.51
C LYS A 681 -24.56 -35.71 -9.84
N LYS A 682 -25.57 -36.61 -9.83
CA LYS A 682 -26.95 -36.22 -10.10
C LYS A 682 -27.49 -35.35 -8.97
N LEU A 683 -27.32 -35.75 -7.72
CA LEU A 683 -27.77 -35.01 -6.55
C LEU A 683 -27.21 -33.60 -6.53
N PHE A 684 -25.91 -33.44 -6.63
CA PHE A 684 -25.29 -32.09 -6.61
C PHE A 684 -25.60 -31.25 -7.86
N ASN A 685 -25.87 -31.85 -9.00
CA ASN A 685 -26.40 -31.11 -10.15
C ASN A 685 -27.84 -30.60 -9.91
N ASP A 686 -28.65 -31.36 -9.19
CA ASP A 686 -30.02 -30.94 -8.82
C ASP A 686 -29.96 -29.81 -7.77
N LEU A 687 -28.92 -29.79 -6.94
CA LEU A 687 -28.64 -28.78 -5.90
C LEU A 687 -27.79 -27.57 -6.37
N ARG A 688 -27.35 -27.49 -7.62
CA ARG A 688 -26.43 -26.48 -8.15
C ARG A 688 -26.92 -25.03 -8.00
N ASP A 689 -28.23 -24.82 -7.81
CA ASP A 689 -28.78 -23.48 -7.60
C ASP A 689 -28.72 -23.04 -6.13
N VAL A 690 -28.26 -23.91 -5.23
CA VAL A 690 -27.96 -23.58 -3.82
C VAL A 690 -26.58 -22.97 -3.74
N GLU A 691 -26.44 -21.87 -3.03
CA GLU A 691 -25.13 -21.35 -2.55
C GLU A 691 -24.77 -22.11 -1.30
N ASN A 692 -23.85 -23.06 -1.41
CA ASN A 692 -23.48 -23.90 -0.28
C ASN A 692 -22.45 -23.23 0.62
N SER A 693 -22.92 -22.65 1.71
CA SER A 693 -22.08 -21.88 2.64
C SER A 693 -21.31 -22.74 3.65
N GLU A 694 -21.80 -23.96 3.96
CA GLU A 694 -21.17 -24.90 4.87
C GLU A 694 -21.56 -26.34 4.56
N ILE A 695 -20.65 -27.28 4.79
CA ILE A 695 -20.93 -28.73 4.73
C ILE A 695 -20.40 -29.34 6.02
N LEU A 696 -21.30 -29.91 6.82
CA LEU A 696 -20.92 -30.59 8.05
C LEU A 696 -21.15 -32.11 7.90
N PRO A 697 -20.07 -32.92 7.85
CA PRO A 697 -20.20 -34.38 7.95
C PRO A 697 -20.38 -34.81 9.42
N PHE A 698 -21.40 -35.62 9.69
CA PHE A 698 -21.69 -36.14 11.02
C PHE A 698 -22.65 -37.34 10.88
N ASP A 699 -22.69 -38.21 11.87
CA ASP A 699 -23.64 -39.33 11.94
C ASP A 699 -25.00 -38.82 12.47
N ALA A 700 -25.97 -38.69 11.58
CA ALA A 700 -27.27 -38.10 11.93
C ALA A 700 -28.30 -39.11 12.40
N ASP A 701 -28.23 -40.38 12.01
CA ASP A 701 -29.20 -41.40 12.33
C ASP A 701 -28.62 -42.60 13.12
N ASN A 702 -27.40 -42.45 13.64
CA ASN A 702 -26.71 -43.40 14.49
C ASN A 702 -26.44 -44.75 13.82
N ASP A 703 -26.30 -44.78 12.51
CA ASP A 703 -26.00 -45.99 11.77
C ASP A 703 -24.49 -46.26 11.58
N GLY A 704 -23.68 -45.29 11.99
CA GLY A 704 -22.21 -45.35 12.04
C GLY A 704 -21.53 -44.86 10.78
N ASP A 705 -22.24 -44.32 9.81
CA ASP A 705 -21.67 -43.65 8.66
C ASP A 705 -21.86 -42.10 8.75
N LEU A 706 -21.16 -41.35 7.89
CA LEU A 706 -21.22 -39.87 7.92
C LEU A 706 -22.23 -39.33 6.92
N ASP A 707 -23.30 -38.76 7.42
CA ASP A 707 -24.25 -37.96 6.70
C ASP A 707 -23.73 -36.51 6.47
N LEU A 708 -24.45 -35.71 5.67
CA LEU A 708 -24.06 -34.32 5.43
C LEU A 708 -25.19 -33.35 5.76
N TYR A 709 -24.93 -32.42 6.68
CA TYR A 709 -25.73 -31.20 6.71
C TYR A 709 -25.23 -30.28 5.59
N TYR A 710 -26.10 -29.95 4.67
CA TYR A 710 -25.84 -29.17 3.47
C TYR A 710 -26.56 -27.83 3.59
N SER A 711 -25.84 -26.81 4.00
CA SER A 711 -26.40 -25.49 4.25
C SER A 711 -26.62 -24.68 2.98
N SER A 712 -27.45 -23.67 3.07
CA SER A 712 -27.70 -22.67 2.04
C SER A 712 -27.43 -21.29 2.59
N GLY A 713 -26.57 -20.54 1.91
CA GLY A 713 -26.14 -19.21 2.35
C GLY A 713 -26.32 -18.11 1.31
N SER A 714 -25.52 -17.04 1.48
CA SER A 714 -25.43 -15.90 0.59
C SER A 714 -26.67 -14.98 0.55
N VAL A 715 -26.49 -13.87 -0.13
CA VAL A 715 -27.55 -12.87 -0.41
C VAL A 715 -28.07 -12.91 -1.86
N GLU A 716 -27.64 -13.88 -2.65
CA GLU A 716 -28.00 -13.98 -4.06
C GLU A 716 -29.46 -14.35 -4.31
N HIS A 717 -30.05 -15.06 -3.35
CA HIS A 717 -31.40 -15.54 -3.46
C HIS A 717 -32.46 -14.50 -3.05
N SER A 718 -33.68 -14.68 -3.52
CA SER A 718 -34.80 -13.99 -2.88
C SER A 718 -35.04 -14.60 -1.51
N ARG A 719 -35.32 -13.76 -0.48
CA ARG A 719 -35.67 -14.22 0.87
C ARG A 719 -36.88 -15.21 0.92
N TYR A 720 -37.58 -15.36 -0.18
CA TYR A 720 -38.72 -16.32 -0.31
C TYR A 720 -38.33 -17.59 -1.03
N SER A 721 -37.08 -17.72 -1.50
CA SER A 721 -36.63 -18.87 -2.27
C SER A 721 -36.69 -20.16 -1.46
N GLN A 722 -37.05 -21.27 -2.13
CA GLN A 722 -36.97 -22.63 -1.56
C GLN A 722 -35.53 -23.14 -1.47
N THR A 723 -34.59 -22.51 -2.20
CA THR A 723 -33.15 -22.81 -2.13
C THR A 723 -32.51 -22.41 -0.82
N LEU A 724 -33.20 -21.61 0.01
CA LEU A 724 -32.73 -21.18 1.33
C LEU A 724 -33.09 -22.17 2.46
N TYR A 725 -33.71 -23.30 2.15
CA TYR A 725 -33.76 -24.38 3.14
C TYR A 725 -32.47 -25.17 3.11
N ASP A 726 -31.90 -25.35 4.28
CA ASP A 726 -30.81 -26.31 4.47
C ASP A 726 -31.35 -27.73 4.34
N ARG A 727 -30.48 -28.69 4.05
CA ARG A 727 -30.84 -30.10 3.81
C ARG A 727 -30.01 -31.04 4.64
N LEU A 728 -30.56 -32.12 5.02
CA LEU A 728 -29.87 -33.31 5.48
C LEU A 728 -29.78 -34.32 4.35
N LEU A 729 -28.57 -34.70 3.98
CA LEU A 729 -28.30 -35.72 2.97
C LEU A 729 -27.83 -36.99 3.68
N LEU A 730 -28.64 -37.99 3.72
CA LEU A 730 -28.36 -39.29 4.38
C LEU A 730 -27.48 -40.17 3.51
N ASN A 731 -26.44 -40.74 4.07
CA ASN A 731 -25.48 -41.66 3.47
C ASN A 731 -26.04 -43.10 3.51
N ASN A 732 -25.50 -43.98 2.75
CA ASN A 732 -25.81 -45.43 2.75
C ASN A 732 -24.58 -46.28 3.16
N GLY A 733 -23.60 -45.71 3.85
CA GLY A 733 -22.34 -46.32 4.25
C GLY A 733 -21.37 -46.62 3.11
N LYS A 734 -21.63 -46.11 1.93
CA LYS A 734 -20.79 -46.27 0.73
C LYS A 734 -20.56 -44.97 0.00
N GLY A 735 -20.86 -43.84 0.63
CA GLY A 735 -20.70 -42.51 0.06
C GLY A 735 -21.73 -42.18 -1.03
N GLU A 736 -22.92 -42.78 -1.01
CA GLU A 736 -24.08 -42.38 -1.85
C GLU A 736 -25.10 -41.67 -0.99
N PHE A 737 -25.40 -40.44 -1.28
CA PHE A 737 -26.27 -39.56 -0.50
C PHE A 737 -27.68 -39.46 -1.08
N ILE A 738 -28.66 -39.38 -0.21
CA ILE A 738 -30.07 -39.17 -0.51
C ILE A 738 -30.61 -38.02 0.33
N ASP A 739 -31.29 -37.05 -0.30
CA ASP A 739 -31.97 -35.96 0.42
C ASP A 739 -33.08 -36.51 1.32
N SER A 740 -33.02 -36.23 2.61
CA SER A 740 -34.02 -36.60 3.59
C SER A 740 -35.36 -35.90 3.38
N ASN A 741 -35.39 -34.86 2.55
CA ASN A 741 -36.52 -33.96 2.29
C ASN A 741 -36.99 -33.18 3.52
N GLN A 742 -36.19 -33.04 4.54
CA GLN A 742 -36.45 -32.14 5.66
C GLN A 742 -36.20 -30.69 5.26
N SER A 743 -37.06 -29.78 5.70
CA SER A 743 -36.84 -28.34 5.54
C SER A 743 -36.22 -27.82 6.82
N LEU A 744 -34.91 -27.55 6.79
CA LEU A 744 -34.13 -27.11 7.93
C LEU A 744 -33.87 -25.60 7.83
N PRO A 745 -33.74 -24.89 8.98
CA PRO A 745 -33.92 -25.36 10.35
C PRO A 745 -35.39 -25.70 10.75
N ASP A 746 -36.35 -25.19 10.04
CA ASP A 746 -37.78 -25.61 10.06
C ASP A 746 -38.52 -25.05 8.84
N ILE A 747 -39.75 -25.54 8.59
CA ILE A 747 -40.55 -25.18 7.40
C ILE A 747 -40.90 -23.67 7.32
N ASN A 748 -40.81 -22.94 8.43
CA ASN A 748 -41.11 -21.50 8.50
C ASN A 748 -39.85 -20.65 8.39
N SER A 749 -38.65 -21.23 8.49
CA SER A 749 -37.37 -20.55 8.56
C SER A 749 -36.56 -20.79 7.31
N LYS A 750 -36.54 -19.77 6.41
CA LYS A 750 -35.68 -19.71 5.24
C LYS A 750 -34.59 -18.71 5.56
N ILE A 751 -33.39 -19.20 5.75
CA ILE A 751 -32.26 -18.37 6.24
C ILE A 751 -31.06 -18.43 5.30
N SER A 752 -30.21 -17.45 5.40
CA SER A 752 -28.84 -17.52 4.88
C SER A 752 -27.97 -18.06 6.00
N THR A 753 -27.59 -19.31 5.95
CA THR A 753 -26.82 -19.99 6.99
C THR A 753 -25.35 -19.54 6.96
N GLY A 754 -24.78 -19.20 8.12
CA GLY A 754 -23.38 -18.78 8.27
C GLY A 754 -22.52 -19.74 9.08
N ALA A 755 -23.16 -20.51 9.97
CA ALA A 755 -22.45 -21.49 10.79
C ALA A 755 -23.37 -22.71 11.06
N VAL A 756 -22.79 -23.90 11.08
CA VAL A 756 -23.46 -25.13 11.53
C VAL A 756 -22.45 -26.03 12.26
N ILE A 757 -22.84 -26.51 13.43
CA ILE A 757 -22.04 -27.42 14.25
C ILE A 757 -22.95 -28.52 14.86
N SER A 758 -22.36 -29.68 15.14
CA SER A 758 -23.04 -30.81 15.81
C SER A 758 -22.45 -31.12 17.17
N GLY A 759 -23.31 -31.64 18.08
CA GLY A 759 -22.89 -32.10 19.40
C GLY A 759 -24.06 -32.70 20.15
N ASP A 760 -23.81 -33.66 21.01
CA ASP A 760 -24.83 -34.25 21.91
C ASP A 760 -25.08 -33.27 23.06
N ILE A 761 -26.12 -32.42 22.94
CA ILE A 761 -26.36 -31.31 23.88
C ILE A 761 -27.23 -31.71 25.08
N ASP A 762 -27.89 -32.85 25.04
CA ASP A 762 -28.72 -33.33 26.10
C ASP A 762 -28.31 -34.70 26.69
N ASN A 763 -27.17 -35.22 26.24
CA ASN A 763 -26.49 -36.45 26.67
C ASN A 763 -27.37 -37.71 26.47
N ASP A 764 -28.14 -37.74 25.36
CA ASP A 764 -28.94 -38.89 24.99
C ASP A 764 -28.25 -39.84 23.98
N GLY A 765 -27.09 -39.43 23.47
CA GLY A 765 -26.25 -40.20 22.57
C GLY A 765 -26.43 -39.83 21.11
N ASP A 766 -27.38 -38.95 20.80
CA ASP A 766 -27.68 -38.51 19.44
C ASP A 766 -27.02 -37.15 19.17
N LEU A 767 -26.54 -36.90 17.96
CA LEU A 767 -25.93 -35.59 17.62
C LEU A 767 -27.01 -34.59 17.25
N ASP A 768 -27.11 -33.54 18.04
CA ASP A 768 -27.92 -32.34 17.79
C ASP A 768 -27.16 -31.29 16.98
N LEU A 769 -27.89 -30.27 16.52
CA LEU A 769 -27.31 -29.21 15.69
C LEU A 769 -27.54 -27.80 16.26
N PHE A 770 -26.52 -26.94 16.15
CA PHE A 770 -26.72 -25.50 16.13
C PHE A 770 -26.59 -24.99 14.70
N VAL A 771 -27.52 -24.11 14.29
CA VAL A 771 -27.53 -23.46 12.98
C VAL A 771 -27.66 -21.96 13.17
N GLY A 772 -26.70 -21.18 12.63
CA GLY A 772 -26.63 -19.73 12.76
C GLY A 772 -26.99 -18.97 11.47
N GLU A 773 -27.92 -18.00 11.57
CA GLU A 773 -28.26 -17.11 10.46
C GLU A 773 -27.16 -16.04 10.25
N ARG A 774 -26.56 -16.03 9.04
CA ARG A 774 -25.48 -15.10 8.68
C ARG A 774 -25.97 -13.68 8.45
N VAL A 775 -27.05 -13.57 7.66
CA VAL A 775 -27.62 -12.28 7.25
C VAL A 775 -29.08 -12.43 6.85
N LYS A 776 -29.90 -11.44 7.18
CA LYS A 776 -31.25 -11.35 6.62
C LYS A 776 -31.20 -10.69 5.25
N ILE A 777 -31.53 -11.47 4.23
CA ILE A 777 -31.44 -11.07 2.83
C ILE A 777 -32.29 -9.82 2.54
N GLY A 778 -31.68 -8.79 1.97
CA GLY A 778 -32.28 -7.49 1.69
C GLY A 778 -32.37 -6.58 2.91
N SER A 779 -31.66 -6.90 4.00
CA SER A 779 -31.75 -6.19 5.28
C SER A 779 -30.45 -6.36 6.10
N TYR A 780 -29.29 -6.13 5.48
CA TYR A 780 -28.01 -6.20 6.19
C TYR A 780 -28.00 -5.27 7.41
N GLY A 781 -27.53 -5.79 8.53
CA GLY A 781 -27.59 -5.12 9.83
C GLY A 781 -28.77 -5.54 10.70
N SER A 782 -29.79 -6.18 10.13
CA SER A 782 -30.87 -6.79 10.90
C SER A 782 -30.36 -8.02 11.65
N PRO A 783 -30.60 -8.15 12.96
CA PRO A 783 -30.11 -9.29 13.72
C PRO A 783 -30.73 -10.60 13.24
N GLY A 784 -29.89 -11.55 12.89
CA GLY A 784 -30.23 -12.94 12.61
C GLY A 784 -30.45 -13.75 13.91
N SER A 785 -30.84 -15.01 13.77
CA SER A 785 -31.10 -15.92 14.88
C SER A 785 -30.20 -17.15 14.80
N GLY A 786 -29.88 -17.72 15.96
CA GLY A 786 -29.39 -19.08 16.08
C GLY A 786 -30.55 -20.05 16.34
N PHE A 787 -30.39 -21.28 15.85
CA PHE A 787 -31.37 -22.35 15.98
C PHE A 787 -30.73 -23.57 16.64
N ILE A 788 -31.42 -24.15 17.64
CA ILE A 788 -31.06 -25.46 18.20
C ILE A 788 -32.06 -26.49 17.65
N LEU A 789 -31.50 -27.47 16.98
CA LEU A 789 -32.26 -28.58 16.37
C LEU A 789 -31.93 -29.86 17.12
N VAL A 790 -32.92 -30.41 17.81
CA VAL A 790 -32.76 -31.65 18.58
C VAL A 790 -33.09 -32.83 17.68
N ASN A 791 -32.20 -33.82 17.69
CA ASN A 791 -32.33 -35.06 16.96
C ASN A 791 -33.25 -36.06 17.71
N ASP A 792 -33.81 -37.06 17.05
CA ASP A 792 -34.55 -38.18 17.65
C ASP A 792 -33.81 -39.51 17.52
N GLY A 793 -32.49 -39.46 17.13
CA GLY A 793 -31.65 -40.61 16.90
C GLY A 793 -31.90 -41.34 15.60
N ASN A 794 -32.80 -40.83 14.75
CA ASN A 794 -33.11 -41.39 13.44
C ASN A 794 -32.98 -40.35 12.32
N GLY A 795 -32.20 -39.31 12.56
CA GLY A 795 -31.98 -38.23 11.62
C GLY A 795 -33.19 -37.29 11.44
N ASN A 796 -34.15 -37.25 12.36
CA ASN A 796 -35.25 -36.29 12.31
C ASN A 796 -35.03 -35.16 13.29
N PHE A 797 -34.83 -33.94 12.79
CA PHE A 797 -34.53 -32.78 13.58
C PHE A 797 -35.77 -31.94 13.91
N THR A 798 -35.83 -31.49 15.19
CA THR A 798 -36.90 -30.62 15.66
C THR A 798 -36.33 -29.31 16.21
N ASN A 799 -36.80 -28.18 15.72
CA ASN A 799 -36.38 -26.87 16.22
C ASN A 799 -36.93 -26.61 17.63
N GLN A 800 -36.09 -26.67 18.66
CA GLN A 800 -36.40 -26.46 20.05
C GLN A 800 -35.93 -25.10 20.59
N THR A 801 -35.38 -24.18 19.74
CA THR A 801 -34.79 -22.93 20.14
C THR A 801 -35.61 -22.11 21.11
N LYS A 802 -36.90 -21.92 20.85
CA LYS A 802 -37.78 -21.12 21.70
C LYS A 802 -37.92 -21.71 23.11
N LYS A 803 -37.77 -23.02 23.27
CA LYS A 803 -37.91 -23.72 24.54
C LYS A 803 -36.60 -23.72 25.34
N ILE A 804 -35.48 -24.09 24.70
CA ILE A 804 -34.22 -24.34 25.39
C ILE A 804 -33.18 -23.22 25.23
N ALA A 805 -33.27 -22.41 24.19
CA ALA A 805 -32.29 -21.34 23.90
C ALA A 805 -32.94 -20.04 23.40
N PRO A 806 -33.95 -19.46 24.07
CA PRO A 806 -34.73 -18.31 23.56
C PRO A 806 -33.88 -17.06 23.34
N ASN A 807 -32.70 -16.94 23.98
CA ASN A 807 -31.77 -15.82 23.81
C ASN A 807 -30.97 -15.86 22.49
N LEU A 808 -31.07 -16.93 21.70
CA LEU A 808 -30.51 -17.04 20.37
C LEU A 808 -31.37 -16.34 19.30
N ILE A 809 -32.62 -15.99 19.64
CA ILE A 809 -33.55 -15.32 18.72
C ILE A 809 -33.13 -13.87 18.57
N ASN A 810 -32.83 -13.43 17.33
CA ASN A 810 -32.34 -12.11 16.98
C ASN A 810 -31.04 -11.73 17.73
N ILE A 811 -30.12 -12.67 17.90
CA ILE A 811 -28.87 -12.45 18.60
C ILE A 811 -27.89 -11.56 17.80
N GLY A 812 -27.86 -11.69 16.48
CA GLY A 812 -26.95 -10.92 15.60
C GLY A 812 -26.68 -11.61 14.26
N MET A 813 -25.69 -11.13 13.51
CA MET A 813 -25.25 -11.70 12.23
C MET A 813 -24.14 -12.73 12.51
N ILE A 814 -24.53 -14.01 12.60
CA ILE A 814 -23.67 -15.10 13.05
C ILE A 814 -22.69 -15.51 11.95
N THR A 815 -21.42 -15.56 12.27
CA THR A 815 -20.35 -16.01 11.36
C THR A 815 -19.81 -17.37 11.72
N ASP A 816 -19.75 -17.71 13.03
CA ASP A 816 -19.22 -18.97 13.50
C ASP A 816 -19.76 -19.34 14.90
N ALA A 817 -19.67 -20.63 15.25
CA ALA A 817 -20.05 -21.17 16.53
C ALA A 817 -19.22 -22.40 16.89
N SER A 818 -19.20 -22.75 18.19
CA SER A 818 -18.56 -23.97 18.69
C SER A 818 -19.30 -24.51 19.90
N PHE A 819 -19.34 -25.85 20.04
CA PHE A 819 -19.71 -26.52 21.26
C PHE A 819 -18.46 -26.91 22.07
N GLU A 820 -18.47 -26.62 23.38
CA GLU A 820 -17.37 -26.93 24.29
C GLU A 820 -17.88 -27.03 25.71
N ASP A 821 -17.46 -28.01 26.49
CA ASP A 821 -17.70 -28.06 27.94
C ASP A 821 -16.73 -27.12 28.68
N ILE A 822 -17.13 -25.83 28.80
CA ILE A 822 -16.26 -24.77 29.31
C ILE A 822 -15.97 -24.89 30.79
N ASP A 823 -16.93 -25.38 31.57
CA ASP A 823 -16.85 -25.49 33.04
C ASP A 823 -16.62 -26.91 33.58
N THR A 824 -16.42 -27.84 32.67
CA THR A 824 -16.15 -29.25 32.96
C THR A 824 -17.26 -29.97 33.75
N ASP A 825 -18.54 -29.58 33.48
CA ASP A 825 -19.71 -30.20 34.14
C ASP A 825 -20.27 -31.39 33.32
N GLY A 826 -19.71 -31.68 32.17
CA GLY A 826 -20.09 -32.78 31.27
C GLY A 826 -21.16 -32.40 30.24
N ASN A 827 -21.64 -31.18 30.22
CA ASN A 827 -22.59 -30.69 29.22
C ASN A 827 -21.87 -29.77 28.24
N LEU A 828 -22.19 -29.89 26.94
CA LEU A 828 -21.66 -29.02 25.93
C LEU A 828 -22.31 -27.63 26.00
N ASP A 829 -21.47 -26.61 26.29
CA ASP A 829 -21.87 -25.21 26.23
C ASP A 829 -21.77 -24.71 24.78
N LEU A 830 -22.43 -23.59 24.47
CA LEU A 830 -22.44 -23.00 23.13
C LEU A 830 -21.74 -21.65 23.12
N ILE A 831 -20.79 -21.48 22.20
CA ILE A 831 -20.12 -20.20 21.91
C ILE A 831 -20.56 -19.74 20.52
N VAL A 832 -20.97 -18.47 20.41
CA VAL A 832 -21.44 -17.86 19.14
C VAL A 832 -20.78 -16.50 18.92
N VAL A 833 -20.25 -16.29 17.72
CA VAL A 833 -19.67 -15.01 17.31
C VAL A 833 -20.27 -14.51 15.98
N GLY A 834 -20.02 -13.23 15.67
CA GLY A 834 -20.53 -12.64 14.45
C GLY A 834 -20.24 -11.14 14.34
N GLU A 835 -20.80 -10.52 13.32
CA GLU A 835 -20.62 -9.10 13.03
C GLU A 835 -21.46 -8.23 13.94
N TYR A 836 -20.85 -7.15 14.45
CA TYR A 836 -21.44 -6.20 15.40
C TYR A 836 -21.94 -6.85 16.71
N MET A 837 -21.43 -8.03 17.03
CA MET A 837 -21.77 -8.82 18.21
C MET A 837 -20.60 -8.86 19.19
N GLY A 838 -20.91 -9.21 20.46
CA GLY A 838 -19.90 -9.70 21.39
C GLY A 838 -19.59 -11.19 21.15
N ILE A 839 -18.66 -11.74 21.91
CA ILE A 839 -18.46 -13.18 22.00
C ILE A 839 -19.53 -13.70 22.97
N ASN A 840 -20.51 -14.45 22.45
CA ASN A 840 -21.63 -14.90 23.25
C ASN A 840 -21.42 -16.34 23.69
N ILE A 841 -21.41 -16.56 25.00
CA ILE A 841 -21.30 -17.90 25.58
C ILE A 841 -22.60 -18.24 26.32
N PHE A 842 -23.13 -19.41 26.06
CA PHE A 842 -24.35 -19.92 26.67
C PHE A 842 -24.04 -21.21 27.42
N LYS A 843 -24.15 -21.16 28.74
CA LYS A 843 -24.00 -22.34 29.58
C LYS A 843 -25.19 -23.27 29.36
N ASN A 844 -24.94 -24.56 29.16
CA ASN A 844 -25.94 -25.62 29.10
C ASN A 844 -26.19 -26.19 30.51
N GLU A 845 -27.39 -26.01 30.99
CA GLU A 845 -27.80 -26.56 32.31
C GLU A 845 -28.63 -27.88 32.15
N GLY A 846 -28.36 -28.62 31.04
CA GLY A 846 -29.01 -29.89 30.71
C GLY A 846 -30.43 -29.77 30.15
N SER A 847 -31.11 -28.65 30.35
CA SER A 847 -32.44 -28.39 29.81
C SER A 847 -32.61 -27.04 29.15
N ARG A 848 -31.57 -26.19 29.25
CA ARG A 848 -31.62 -24.82 28.78
C ARG A 848 -30.24 -24.20 28.65
N PHE A 849 -30.05 -23.44 27.58
CA PHE A 849 -28.88 -22.59 27.37
C PHE A 849 -29.11 -21.20 27.98
N ASN A 850 -28.28 -20.83 28.95
CA ASN A 850 -28.35 -19.54 29.64
C ASN A 850 -27.10 -18.70 29.33
N PRO A 851 -27.24 -17.41 28.94
CA PRO A 851 -26.11 -16.59 28.57
C PRO A 851 -25.21 -16.29 29.80
N ILE A 852 -23.90 -16.42 29.61
CA ILE A 852 -22.89 -16.01 30.56
C ILE A 852 -22.56 -14.53 30.32
N GLN A 853 -22.71 -13.70 31.39
CA GLN A 853 -22.35 -12.29 31.28
C GLN A 853 -20.92 -12.05 31.79
N ASN A 854 -20.08 -11.51 30.91
CA ASN A 854 -18.70 -11.10 31.25
C ASN A 854 -18.33 -9.86 30.41
N LYS A 855 -17.76 -8.85 31.07
CA LYS A 855 -17.38 -7.58 30.38
C LYS A 855 -16.39 -7.73 29.26
N ILE A 856 -15.52 -8.73 29.28
CA ILE A 856 -14.56 -9.00 28.20
C ILE A 856 -15.30 -9.54 26.98
N LEU A 857 -16.29 -10.39 27.21
CA LEU A 857 -17.11 -11.00 26.17
C LEU A 857 -18.09 -10.02 25.52
N ASP A 858 -18.44 -8.93 26.23
CA ASP A 858 -19.36 -7.89 25.71
C ASP A 858 -18.70 -6.94 24.70
N GLU A 859 -17.39 -7.04 24.46
CA GLU A 859 -16.69 -6.23 23.45
C GLU A 859 -17.16 -6.63 22.04
N LYS A 860 -17.82 -5.68 21.38
CA LYS A 860 -18.36 -5.89 20.03
C LYS A 860 -17.26 -5.76 18.98
N GLY A 861 -17.30 -6.67 18.02
CA GLY A 861 -16.36 -6.71 16.89
C GLY A 861 -17.02 -7.23 15.62
N TRP A 862 -16.23 -7.40 14.60
CA TRP A 862 -16.55 -8.20 13.43
C TRP A 862 -15.77 -9.50 13.57
N TRP A 863 -16.32 -10.39 14.39
CA TRP A 863 -15.76 -11.68 14.69
C TRP A 863 -16.09 -12.64 13.54
N ASN A 864 -15.09 -13.36 13.01
CA ASN A 864 -15.26 -14.18 11.82
C ASN A 864 -15.23 -15.67 12.11
N GLU A 865 -14.37 -16.11 13.03
CA GLU A 865 -14.11 -17.53 13.26
C GLU A 865 -13.68 -17.76 14.70
N ILE A 866 -13.99 -18.98 15.22
CA ILE A 866 -13.61 -19.45 16.56
C ILE A 866 -12.72 -20.67 16.43
N HIS A 867 -11.69 -20.73 17.24
CA HIS A 867 -10.90 -21.94 17.44
C HIS A 867 -10.65 -22.17 18.92
N ILE A 868 -10.83 -23.40 19.39
CA ILE A 868 -10.67 -23.79 20.79
C ILE A 868 -9.51 -24.77 20.92
N THR A 869 -8.55 -24.42 21.75
CA THR A 869 -7.36 -25.24 22.01
C THR A 869 -6.63 -24.78 23.27
N ASP A 870 -5.89 -25.67 23.92
CA ASP A 870 -5.01 -25.32 25.02
C ASP A 870 -3.71 -24.69 24.47
N LEU A 871 -3.65 -23.35 24.49
CA LEU A 871 -2.52 -22.57 23.95
C LEU A 871 -1.29 -22.55 24.84
N ASN A 872 -1.52 -22.63 26.14
CA ASN A 872 -0.48 -22.46 27.14
C ASN A 872 -0.03 -23.79 27.79
N ASN A 873 -0.64 -24.91 27.40
CA ASN A 873 -0.44 -26.26 27.93
C ASN A 873 -0.73 -26.37 29.45
N ASP A 874 -1.78 -25.70 29.94
CA ASP A 874 -2.21 -25.80 31.35
C ASP A 874 -3.31 -26.84 31.56
N GLY A 875 -3.75 -27.52 30.52
CA GLY A 875 -4.79 -28.55 30.52
C GLY A 875 -6.20 -27.98 30.47
N LYS A 876 -6.37 -26.70 30.14
CA LYS A 876 -7.66 -26.03 29.87
C LYS A 876 -7.67 -25.46 28.48
N ASN A 877 -8.82 -25.51 27.86
CA ASN A 877 -8.97 -24.93 26.53
C ASN A 877 -9.09 -23.41 26.60
N ASP A 878 -8.32 -22.74 25.75
CA ASP A 878 -8.35 -21.32 25.48
C ASP A 878 -9.20 -21.05 24.23
N LEU A 879 -9.64 -19.79 24.06
CA LEU A 879 -10.45 -19.35 22.93
C LEU A 879 -9.68 -18.38 22.04
N ILE A 880 -9.49 -18.74 20.78
CA ILE A 880 -8.98 -17.84 19.73
C ILE A 880 -10.16 -17.37 18.91
N VAL A 881 -10.33 -16.07 18.75
CA VAL A 881 -11.40 -15.50 17.92
C VAL A 881 -10.85 -14.52 16.93
N GLY A 882 -11.03 -14.80 15.64
CA GLY A 882 -10.59 -13.95 14.54
C GLY A 882 -11.46 -12.68 14.41
N ASN A 883 -10.82 -11.51 14.27
CA ASN A 883 -11.51 -10.24 14.02
C ASN A 883 -11.12 -9.72 12.64
N HIS A 884 -11.86 -8.75 12.11
CA HIS A 884 -11.62 -8.12 10.80
C HIS A 884 -10.22 -7.53 10.64
N GLY A 885 -9.56 -7.16 11.73
CA GLY A 885 -8.19 -6.65 11.72
C GLY A 885 -8.09 -5.15 11.43
N LEU A 886 -6.85 -4.64 11.51
CA LEU A 886 -6.55 -3.21 11.44
C LEU A 886 -6.13 -2.72 10.05
N ASN A 887 -5.72 -3.62 9.14
CA ASN A 887 -5.39 -3.23 7.76
C ASN A 887 -6.65 -3.01 6.91
N SER A 888 -7.47 -2.06 7.34
CA SER A 888 -8.80 -1.81 6.84
C SER A 888 -9.09 -0.30 6.82
N ARG A 889 -10.00 0.13 5.95
CA ARG A 889 -10.52 1.51 5.97
C ARG A 889 -11.37 1.82 7.22
N PHE A 890 -11.78 0.80 7.96
CA PHE A 890 -12.59 0.93 9.16
C PHE A 890 -11.69 1.02 10.39
N ASN A 891 -11.51 2.22 10.90
CA ASN A 891 -10.68 2.49 12.06
C ASN A 891 -11.57 2.72 13.29
N ALA A 892 -11.86 1.65 14.04
CA ALA A 892 -12.71 1.68 15.22
C ALA A 892 -11.90 1.60 16.49
N SER A 893 -12.38 2.26 17.55
CA SER A 893 -11.82 2.18 18.91
C SER A 893 -12.93 2.30 19.96
N LYS A 894 -12.61 2.06 21.22
CA LYS A 894 -13.56 2.27 22.33
C LYS A 894 -14.11 3.71 22.39
N SER A 895 -13.30 4.71 22.03
CA SER A 895 -13.70 6.12 21.99
C SER A 895 -14.38 6.53 20.68
N ARG A 896 -14.17 5.76 19.61
CA ARG A 896 -14.74 5.99 18.27
C ARG A 896 -15.24 4.66 17.70
N PRO A 897 -16.32 4.07 18.27
CA PRO A 897 -16.85 2.80 17.78
C PRO A 897 -17.49 2.99 16.39
N LEU A 898 -17.27 2.01 15.52
CA LEU A 898 -18.05 1.90 14.29
C LEU A 898 -19.49 1.54 14.67
N LYS A 899 -20.46 2.30 14.17
CA LYS A 899 -21.89 2.10 14.47
C LYS A 899 -22.66 1.89 13.18
N LEU A 900 -23.48 0.87 13.15
CA LEU A 900 -24.50 0.66 12.15
C LEU A 900 -25.86 1.05 12.74
N TYR A 901 -26.54 2.00 12.10
CA TYR A 901 -27.91 2.37 12.46
C TYR A 901 -28.84 1.69 11.47
N PHE A 902 -29.72 0.87 11.98
CA PHE A 902 -30.61 0.06 11.18
C PHE A 902 -32.06 0.25 11.67
N ASN A 903 -32.98 0.51 10.75
CA ASN A 903 -34.42 0.57 10.99
C ASN A 903 -35.18 0.57 9.64
N ASP A 904 -36.47 0.32 9.69
CA ASP A 904 -37.39 0.63 8.59
C ASP A 904 -37.79 2.12 8.70
N PHE A 905 -36.94 2.99 8.12
CA PHE A 905 -37.08 4.44 8.28
C PHE A 905 -38.24 5.03 7.46
N ASP A 906 -38.54 4.46 6.31
CA ASP A 906 -39.64 4.89 5.43
C ASP A 906 -40.94 4.07 5.60
N LYS A 907 -40.92 3.06 6.49
CA LYS A 907 -42.05 2.18 6.82
C LYS A 907 -42.59 1.37 5.63
N ASN A 908 -41.71 0.97 4.73
CA ASN A 908 -42.04 0.15 3.57
C ASN A 908 -42.00 -1.35 3.86
N GLY A 909 -41.63 -1.75 5.08
CA GLY A 909 -41.51 -3.13 5.52
C GLY A 909 -40.14 -3.76 5.26
N PHE A 910 -39.16 -2.94 4.89
CA PHE A 910 -37.75 -3.31 4.74
C PHE A 910 -36.93 -2.48 5.71
N GLY A 911 -35.85 -3.06 6.21
CA GLY A 911 -34.91 -2.32 7.04
C GLY A 911 -33.85 -1.66 6.17
N GLU A 912 -33.53 -0.41 6.46
CA GLU A 912 -32.45 0.36 5.87
C GLU A 912 -31.42 0.75 6.94
N GLY A 913 -30.20 1.05 6.48
CA GLY A 913 -29.12 1.53 7.31
C GLY A 913 -28.69 2.96 7.06
#